data_0595d79db5586ba535ffe364ccbb3242
#
_entry.id   0595d79db5586ba535ffe364ccbb3242
#
_cell.length_a   1.000
_cell.length_b   1.000
_cell.length_c   1.000
_cell.angle_alpha   90.00
_cell.angle_beta   90.00
_cell.angle_gamma   90.00
#
_symmetry.space_group_name_H-M   'P 1'
#
loop_
_entity.id
_entity.type
_entity.pdbx_description
1 polymer ?
#
loop_
_entity_poly.entity_id
_entity_poly.type
_entity_poly.pdbx_seq_one_letter_code
_entity_poly.pdbx_strand_id
1 'polypeptide(L)'
;MRFNQFSYIPQNRETIVNELHSIGFAVDSQAEIKEILEIFVRTCHFLTTNTDFALSNMIADWETDLLTFFQSDRQVTAEVFYQVAFQLLGFVPGMDYTDVMDFVEKSNFPIVYGDIIDNLYQLLATRTKSGNTLIDQLVSDDLIPEDNHYHFFNGKSLATFSTKNLIREVVYVETPVDTAGTGQTDIVKLSILRPHFDGKIPAVITNSPYHQGVNDVASDKALHKMEGELAEKQVGTIEVKQTSITKLDLDKRDLPVSPATEKLGHITSYSLNDYFLARGFASLHVSGVGTLGSTGYMTSGDYQQVEGYKAVIDWLNGRTKAYTDHTRSLEVKADWANGKVATTGLSYLGTMSNALATTGVDGLEVIIAEAGISSWYDYYRENGLVTSPGGYPGEDLDSLTALTYSKSLQAGDFLRNKAAYEKGLAAERAALDRTSGDYNQYWQDRNYLLQADKVKCEVVFTHGSQDWNVKPIHVWNMFHALPSHIKKHLFFHNGAHVYMNNWQSIDFRESMNALLSQKLLGYDNAYQLPTVVWQENTGEQSWTTLETFGGDQQISLGLGQAEAAIQNNYDEETFAKYGKSYPSFHQDLFADKANQITVDIELDQDVQLNGRACLELRVKSNLAKGLLSAQLLDFGPAKRLAPIPVPLARLSLDNGRYHAQENLTELPFKESPQRVITKGYLNLQNRCDLMTVESVTPDEWMNLTWELQPTIYKLKKGDKLRLVLYTTDFEITVRDNTDYRITVDLAQSKLHLPHA
;
A
#
# COMPACT_ATOMS: atom_id res chain seq x y z
N MET A 1 -8.74 9.86 -19.12
CA MET A 1 -8.63 8.49 -18.56
C MET A 1 -7.80 7.65 -19.50
N ARG A 2 -6.94 6.79 -18.95
CA ARG A 2 -6.21 5.76 -19.70
C ARG A 2 -6.57 4.40 -19.10
N PHE A 3 -6.77 3.41 -19.94
CA PHE A 3 -7.05 2.05 -19.50
C PHE A 3 -5.74 1.31 -19.27
N ASN A 4 -5.56 0.75 -18.08
CA ASN A 4 -4.50 -0.19 -17.73
C ASN A 4 -5.19 -1.37 -17.04
N GLN A 5 -5.40 -2.44 -17.80
CA GLN A 5 -6.22 -3.56 -17.39
C GLN A 5 -5.35 -4.79 -17.12
N PHE A 6 -5.23 -5.15 -15.85
CA PHE A 6 -4.48 -6.32 -15.37
C PHE A 6 -5.39 -7.42 -14.83
N SER A 7 -6.67 -7.14 -14.65
CA SER A 7 -7.65 -8.09 -14.11
C SER A 7 -8.36 -8.94 -15.15
N TYR A 8 -8.23 -8.63 -16.44
CA TYR A 8 -8.90 -9.38 -17.50
C TYR A 8 -8.25 -10.76 -17.70
N ILE A 9 -9.08 -11.81 -17.70
CA ILE A 9 -8.64 -13.19 -17.89
C ILE A 9 -9.12 -13.65 -19.26
N PRO A 10 -8.22 -13.89 -20.24
CA PRO A 10 -8.60 -14.47 -21.53
C PRO A 10 -9.31 -15.81 -21.35
N GLN A 11 -10.45 -15.99 -22.02
CA GLN A 11 -11.28 -17.18 -21.93
C GLN A 11 -11.47 -17.82 -23.31
N ASN A 12 -11.76 -19.12 -23.32
CA ASN A 12 -12.18 -19.79 -24.54
C ASN A 12 -13.63 -19.48 -24.90
N ARG A 13 -14.01 -19.70 -26.17
CA ARG A 13 -15.34 -19.40 -26.68
C ARG A 13 -16.49 -20.06 -25.91
N GLU A 14 -16.32 -21.30 -25.52
CA GLU A 14 -17.36 -22.02 -24.77
C GLU A 14 -17.61 -21.37 -23.41
N THR A 15 -16.56 -21.02 -22.69
CA THR A 15 -16.65 -20.31 -21.41
C THR A 15 -17.30 -18.94 -21.60
N ILE A 16 -16.89 -18.16 -22.61
CA ILE A 16 -17.46 -16.86 -22.92
C ILE A 16 -18.97 -16.94 -23.13
N VAL A 17 -19.43 -17.83 -24.00
CA VAL A 17 -20.86 -17.99 -24.30
C VAL A 17 -21.62 -18.43 -23.04
N ASN A 18 -21.09 -19.38 -22.27
CA ASN A 18 -21.74 -19.88 -21.07
C ASN A 18 -21.85 -18.76 -19.99
N GLU A 19 -20.79 -17.98 -19.78
CA GLU A 19 -20.83 -16.87 -18.81
C GLU A 19 -21.81 -15.78 -19.28
N LEU A 20 -21.80 -15.38 -20.57
CA LEU A 20 -22.77 -14.41 -21.10
C LEU A 20 -24.22 -14.88 -20.88
N HIS A 21 -24.54 -16.14 -21.17
CA HIS A 21 -25.88 -16.68 -20.94
C HIS A 21 -26.24 -16.69 -19.45
N SER A 22 -25.29 -17.03 -18.57
CA SER A 22 -25.53 -17.09 -17.12
C SER A 22 -25.89 -15.74 -16.49
N ILE A 23 -25.46 -14.64 -17.10
CA ILE A 23 -25.74 -13.27 -16.66
C ILE A 23 -26.86 -12.58 -17.48
N GLY A 24 -27.56 -13.33 -18.34
CA GLY A 24 -28.74 -12.86 -19.06
C GLY A 24 -28.48 -12.28 -20.45
N PHE A 25 -27.24 -12.34 -20.98
CA PHE A 25 -26.95 -11.96 -22.35
C PHE A 25 -27.16 -13.16 -23.29
N ALA A 26 -28.29 -13.17 -24.01
CA ALA A 26 -28.57 -14.18 -25.02
C ALA A 26 -27.69 -13.94 -26.26
N VAL A 27 -26.67 -14.77 -26.44
CA VAL A 27 -25.77 -14.69 -27.59
C VAL A 27 -25.95 -15.91 -28.47
N ASP A 28 -26.36 -15.69 -29.73
CA ASP A 28 -26.35 -16.71 -30.78
C ASP A 28 -25.11 -16.50 -31.66
N SER A 29 -24.18 -17.44 -31.62
CA SER A 29 -22.94 -17.38 -32.39
C SER A 29 -23.16 -17.52 -33.91
N GLN A 30 -24.37 -17.83 -34.36
CA GLN A 30 -24.75 -17.92 -35.78
C GLN A 30 -25.49 -16.67 -36.28
N ALA A 31 -25.85 -15.76 -35.38
CA ALA A 31 -26.55 -14.52 -35.73
C ALA A 31 -25.57 -13.53 -36.42
N GLU A 32 -26.12 -12.59 -37.13
CA GLU A 32 -25.35 -11.49 -37.74
C GLU A 32 -24.74 -10.58 -36.68
N ILE A 33 -23.53 -10.07 -36.92
CA ILE A 33 -22.80 -9.18 -35.99
C ILE A 33 -23.67 -8.04 -35.49
N LYS A 34 -24.45 -7.44 -36.35
CA LYS A 34 -25.35 -6.33 -36.04
C LYS A 34 -26.48 -6.74 -35.08
N GLU A 35 -27.05 -7.91 -35.27
CA GLU A 35 -28.09 -8.47 -34.42
C GLU A 35 -27.54 -8.78 -33.03
N ILE A 36 -26.34 -9.37 -32.94
CA ILE A 36 -25.65 -9.63 -31.69
C ILE A 36 -25.42 -8.33 -30.91
N LEU A 37 -24.90 -7.30 -31.58
CA LEU A 37 -24.66 -6.00 -30.96
C LEU A 37 -25.95 -5.34 -30.50
N GLU A 38 -27.03 -5.40 -31.29
CA GLU A 38 -28.33 -4.83 -30.93
C GLU A 38 -28.93 -5.49 -29.70
N ILE A 39 -28.93 -6.84 -29.62
CA ILE A 39 -29.42 -7.59 -28.48
C ILE A 39 -28.58 -7.24 -27.23
N PHE A 40 -27.27 -7.17 -27.37
CA PHE A 40 -26.39 -6.80 -26.27
C PHE A 40 -26.69 -5.40 -25.71
N VAL A 41 -26.81 -4.39 -26.57
CA VAL A 41 -27.10 -3.01 -26.13
C VAL A 41 -28.48 -2.93 -25.47
N ARG A 42 -29.50 -3.60 -26.05
CA ARG A 42 -30.84 -3.67 -25.43
C ARG A 42 -30.80 -4.32 -24.05
N THR A 43 -30.01 -5.37 -23.89
CA THR A 43 -29.81 -6.03 -22.58
C THR A 43 -29.14 -5.09 -21.59
N CYS A 44 -28.16 -4.28 -21.97
CA CYS A 44 -27.58 -3.26 -21.11
C CYS A 44 -28.60 -2.22 -20.60
N HIS A 45 -29.70 -2.00 -21.36
CA HIS A 45 -30.78 -1.10 -20.98
C HIS A 45 -32.02 -1.82 -20.37
N PHE A 46 -31.78 -2.91 -19.67
CA PHE A 46 -32.84 -3.78 -19.10
C PHE A 46 -33.78 -3.07 -18.10
N LEU A 47 -33.40 -1.93 -17.55
CA LEU A 47 -34.23 -1.14 -16.62
C LEU A 47 -35.44 -0.49 -17.29
N THR A 48 -35.49 -0.43 -18.63
CA THR A 48 -36.63 0.10 -19.38
C THR A 48 -37.23 -0.91 -20.35
N THR A 49 -38.54 -0.91 -20.47
CA THR A 49 -39.24 -1.65 -21.52
C THR A 49 -39.20 -0.91 -22.85
N ASN A 50 -38.89 0.39 -22.86
CA ASN A 50 -38.75 1.22 -24.06
C ASN A 50 -37.29 1.32 -24.50
N THR A 51 -36.73 0.18 -24.91
CA THR A 51 -35.34 0.12 -25.36
C THR A 51 -35.09 0.87 -26.63
N ASP A 52 -36.12 1.04 -27.49
CA ASP A 52 -36.00 1.86 -28.73
C ASP A 52 -35.68 3.33 -28.40
N PHE A 53 -36.32 3.86 -27.34
CA PHE A 53 -35.99 5.21 -26.87
C PHE A 53 -34.57 5.28 -26.31
N ALA A 54 -34.12 4.27 -25.58
CA ALA A 54 -32.75 4.22 -25.11
C ALA A 54 -31.73 4.21 -26.24
N LEU A 55 -31.98 3.41 -27.30
CA LEU A 55 -31.13 3.35 -28.48
C LEU A 55 -31.13 4.66 -29.27
N SER A 56 -32.28 5.34 -29.36
CA SER A 56 -32.38 6.64 -30.07
C SER A 56 -31.62 7.78 -29.36
N ASN A 57 -31.20 7.58 -28.07
CA ASN A 57 -30.33 8.51 -27.33
C ASN A 57 -28.84 8.18 -27.45
N MET A 58 -28.47 7.08 -28.09
CA MET A 58 -27.11 6.73 -28.45
C MET A 58 -26.84 7.01 -29.92
N ILE A 59 -25.58 7.23 -30.26
CA ILE A 59 -25.19 7.44 -31.66
C ILE A 59 -24.32 6.28 -32.17
N ALA A 60 -24.53 5.91 -33.44
CA ALA A 60 -23.63 5.04 -34.18
C ALA A 60 -22.49 5.84 -34.83
N ASP A 61 -22.80 7.04 -35.24
CA ASP A 61 -21.88 8.08 -35.75
C ASP A 61 -22.52 9.48 -35.57
N TRP A 62 -21.84 10.54 -36.02
CA TRP A 62 -22.32 11.92 -35.85
C TRP A 62 -23.58 12.29 -36.65
N GLU A 63 -24.03 11.43 -37.55
CA GLU A 63 -25.19 11.69 -38.43
C GLU A 63 -26.35 10.74 -38.10
N THR A 64 -26.09 9.65 -37.35
CA THR A 64 -27.06 8.55 -37.20
C THR A 64 -27.14 8.09 -35.75
N ASP A 65 -28.32 8.15 -35.14
CA ASP A 65 -28.59 7.49 -33.87
C ASP A 65 -28.55 5.96 -34.01
N LEU A 66 -28.39 5.28 -32.89
CA LEU A 66 -28.16 3.83 -32.87
C LEU A 66 -29.41 3.03 -33.27
N LEU A 67 -30.62 3.52 -32.97
CA LEU A 67 -31.87 2.87 -33.40
C LEU A 67 -32.01 2.92 -34.95
N THR A 68 -31.82 4.09 -35.54
CA THR A 68 -31.83 4.26 -36.99
C THR A 68 -30.74 3.43 -37.66
N PHE A 69 -29.55 3.34 -37.06
CA PHE A 69 -28.48 2.48 -37.56
C PHE A 69 -28.90 1.00 -37.60
N PHE A 70 -29.50 0.47 -36.54
CA PHE A 70 -29.94 -0.92 -36.51
C PHE A 70 -31.05 -1.24 -37.49
N GLN A 71 -31.87 -0.27 -37.83
CA GLN A 71 -32.93 -0.38 -38.87
C GLN A 71 -32.42 -0.24 -40.31
N SER A 72 -31.19 0.18 -40.50
CA SER A 72 -30.58 0.36 -41.83
C SER A 72 -29.90 -0.90 -42.37
N ASP A 73 -29.45 -0.91 -43.60
CA ASP A 73 -28.65 -2.00 -44.21
C ASP A 73 -27.13 -1.87 -43.91
N ARG A 74 -26.73 -0.87 -43.14
CA ARG A 74 -25.31 -0.61 -42.80
C ARG A 74 -24.74 -1.70 -41.93
N GLN A 75 -23.45 -2.02 -42.10
CA GLN A 75 -22.73 -3.00 -41.34
C GLN A 75 -22.01 -2.36 -40.12
N VAL A 76 -21.78 -3.14 -39.07
CA VAL A 76 -20.98 -2.72 -37.92
C VAL A 76 -19.52 -2.62 -38.35
N THR A 77 -18.96 -1.44 -38.22
CA THR A 77 -17.53 -1.16 -38.43
C THR A 77 -16.83 -1.03 -37.07
N ALA A 78 -15.49 -0.98 -37.08
CA ALA A 78 -14.72 -0.71 -35.86
C ALA A 78 -15.13 0.63 -35.20
N GLU A 79 -15.35 1.70 -36.02
CA GLU A 79 -15.80 2.99 -35.53
C GLU A 79 -17.15 2.90 -34.82
N VAL A 80 -18.14 2.23 -35.43
CA VAL A 80 -19.46 2.04 -34.81
C VAL A 80 -19.34 1.24 -33.52
N PHE A 81 -18.57 0.16 -33.51
CA PHE A 81 -18.34 -0.63 -32.30
C PHE A 81 -17.76 0.22 -31.17
N TYR A 82 -16.68 0.96 -31.42
CA TYR A 82 -16.04 1.78 -30.40
C TYR A 82 -16.95 2.93 -29.95
N GLN A 83 -17.72 3.53 -30.87
CA GLN A 83 -18.69 4.55 -30.53
C GLN A 83 -19.75 4.05 -29.55
N VAL A 84 -20.27 2.84 -29.78
CA VAL A 84 -21.24 2.18 -28.90
C VAL A 84 -20.57 1.79 -27.58
N ALA A 85 -19.40 1.17 -27.64
CA ALA A 85 -18.67 0.70 -26.45
C ALA A 85 -18.38 1.84 -25.47
N PHE A 86 -17.86 2.98 -25.95
CA PHE A 86 -17.57 4.11 -25.06
C PHE A 86 -18.83 4.71 -24.44
N GLN A 87 -19.94 4.78 -25.18
CA GLN A 87 -21.21 5.27 -24.63
C GLN A 87 -21.74 4.32 -23.52
N LEU A 88 -21.65 3.01 -23.71
CA LEU A 88 -21.98 2.03 -22.66
C LEU A 88 -21.07 2.16 -21.43
N LEU A 89 -19.80 2.52 -21.63
CA LEU A 89 -18.85 2.80 -20.55
C LEU A 89 -19.03 4.19 -19.92
N GLY A 90 -20.04 4.97 -20.35
CA GLY A 90 -20.37 6.28 -19.76
C GLY A 90 -19.58 7.46 -20.32
N PHE A 91 -18.87 7.30 -21.43
CA PHE A 91 -18.24 8.43 -22.14
C PHE A 91 -19.21 9.06 -23.12
N VAL A 92 -19.20 10.37 -23.18
CA VAL A 92 -20.17 11.14 -23.97
C VAL A 92 -19.49 11.73 -25.21
N PRO A 93 -19.94 11.35 -26.41
CA PRO A 93 -19.49 11.99 -27.66
C PRO A 93 -19.71 13.51 -27.62
N GLY A 94 -18.73 14.28 -28.11
CA GLY A 94 -18.77 15.74 -28.05
C GLY A 94 -18.37 16.37 -26.71
N MET A 95 -18.27 15.58 -25.65
CA MET A 95 -17.78 16.03 -24.34
C MET A 95 -16.45 15.38 -23.98
N ASP A 96 -16.36 14.06 -24.07
CA ASP A 96 -15.16 13.32 -23.69
C ASP A 96 -14.24 13.09 -24.90
N TYR A 97 -14.81 13.02 -26.09
CA TYR A 97 -14.07 12.85 -27.34
C TYR A 97 -14.88 13.38 -28.53
N THR A 98 -14.18 13.71 -29.61
CA THR A 98 -14.77 14.12 -30.92
C THR A 98 -14.44 13.15 -32.03
N ASP A 99 -13.30 12.47 -31.94
CA ASP A 99 -12.87 11.40 -32.83
C ASP A 99 -12.70 10.13 -32.00
N VAL A 100 -13.51 9.11 -32.30
CA VAL A 100 -13.52 7.86 -31.53
C VAL A 100 -12.24 7.04 -31.72
N MET A 101 -11.65 7.08 -32.93
CA MET A 101 -10.42 6.33 -33.22
C MET A 101 -9.21 6.96 -32.52
N ASP A 102 -9.11 8.29 -32.51
CA ASP A 102 -8.12 9.02 -31.72
C ASP A 102 -8.28 8.74 -30.23
N PHE A 103 -9.52 8.63 -29.75
CA PHE A 103 -9.80 8.33 -28.35
C PHE A 103 -9.42 6.89 -27.97
N VAL A 104 -9.63 5.91 -28.86
CA VAL A 104 -9.15 4.52 -28.68
C VAL A 104 -7.64 4.52 -28.44
N GLU A 105 -6.87 5.22 -29.26
CA GLU A 105 -5.42 5.29 -29.18
C GLU A 105 -4.97 6.02 -27.89
N LYS A 106 -5.47 7.22 -27.65
CA LYS A 106 -5.10 8.05 -26.48
C LYS A 106 -5.47 7.42 -25.15
N SER A 107 -6.62 6.74 -25.09
CA SER A 107 -7.06 6.06 -23.87
C SER A 107 -6.40 4.70 -23.67
N ASN A 108 -5.63 4.17 -24.63
CA ASN A 108 -5.11 2.81 -24.62
C ASN A 108 -6.24 1.79 -24.39
N PHE A 109 -7.31 1.91 -25.19
CA PHE A 109 -8.49 1.06 -25.02
C PHE A 109 -8.14 -0.43 -25.19
N PRO A 110 -8.53 -1.31 -24.26
CA PRO A 110 -7.99 -2.68 -24.22
C PRO A 110 -8.60 -3.62 -25.27
N ILE A 111 -9.65 -3.19 -25.96
CA ILE A 111 -10.38 -4.03 -26.92
C ILE A 111 -9.96 -3.66 -28.34
N VAL A 112 -9.45 -4.65 -29.07
CA VAL A 112 -9.21 -4.54 -30.51
C VAL A 112 -10.40 -5.14 -31.24
N TYR A 113 -11.07 -4.33 -32.08
CA TYR A 113 -12.24 -4.79 -32.84
C TYR A 113 -11.91 -6.03 -33.70
N GLY A 114 -12.70 -7.09 -33.52
CA GLY A 114 -12.53 -8.37 -34.19
C GLY A 114 -13.78 -9.22 -34.03
N ASP A 115 -13.67 -10.37 -33.34
CA ASP A 115 -14.84 -11.16 -33.04
C ASP A 115 -15.78 -10.43 -32.07
N ILE A 116 -17.02 -10.22 -32.50
CA ILE A 116 -17.97 -9.39 -31.75
C ILE A 116 -18.29 -9.98 -30.36
N ILE A 117 -18.43 -11.29 -30.24
CA ILE A 117 -18.79 -11.94 -28.98
C ILE A 117 -17.64 -11.79 -27.98
N ASP A 118 -16.39 -11.99 -28.40
CA ASP A 118 -15.21 -11.79 -27.55
C ASP A 118 -15.07 -10.32 -27.15
N ASN A 119 -15.33 -9.40 -28.08
CA ASN A 119 -15.27 -7.97 -27.79
C ASN A 119 -16.34 -7.52 -26.80
N LEU A 120 -17.57 -8.01 -26.89
CA LEU A 120 -18.65 -7.69 -25.96
C LEU A 120 -18.42 -8.30 -24.57
N TYR A 121 -17.88 -9.52 -24.51
CA TYR A 121 -17.47 -10.14 -23.25
C TYR A 121 -16.39 -9.32 -22.56
N GLN A 122 -15.34 -8.92 -23.30
CA GLN A 122 -14.29 -8.08 -22.76
C GLN A 122 -14.81 -6.70 -22.34
N LEU A 123 -15.80 -6.15 -23.08
CA LEU A 123 -16.43 -4.87 -22.75
C LEU A 123 -17.12 -4.92 -21.38
N LEU A 124 -17.83 -6.00 -21.07
CA LEU A 124 -18.43 -6.20 -19.74
C LEU A 124 -17.38 -6.22 -18.61
N ALA A 125 -16.20 -6.76 -18.89
CA ALA A 125 -15.08 -6.80 -17.93
C ALA A 125 -14.26 -5.49 -17.91
N THR A 126 -14.57 -4.51 -18.74
CA THR A 126 -13.85 -3.25 -18.84
C THR A 126 -14.44 -2.18 -17.93
N ARG A 127 -13.58 -1.36 -17.31
CA ARG A 127 -14.00 -0.29 -16.39
C ARG A 127 -14.70 0.84 -17.14
N THR A 128 -15.80 1.29 -16.56
CA THR A 128 -16.54 2.48 -16.97
C THR A 128 -15.79 3.76 -16.58
N LYS A 129 -16.26 4.89 -17.06
CA LYS A 129 -15.76 6.21 -16.66
C LYS A 129 -15.83 6.44 -15.14
N SER A 130 -16.82 5.81 -14.47
CA SER A 130 -16.99 5.88 -13.01
C SER A 130 -16.11 4.90 -12.23
N GLY A 131 -15.35 4.04 -12.91
CA GLY A 131 -14.34 3.17 -12.30
C GLY A 131 -14.79 1.76 -11.98
N ASN A 132 -16.06 1.44 -11.94
CA ASN A 132 -16.57 0.07 -11.89
C ASN A 132 -16.46 -0.58 -13.28
N THR A 133 -16.33 -1.90 -13.35
CA THR A 133 -16.54 -2.59 -14.62
C THR A 133 -17.99 -2.43 -15.10
N LEU A 134 -18.21 -2.55 -16.40
CA LEU A 134 -19.58 -2.47 -16.93
C LEU A 134 -20.49 -3.54 -16.29
N ILE A 135 -20.00 -4.77 -16.11
CA ILE A 135 -20.79 -5.82 -15.46
C ILE A 135 -21.09 -5.48 -14.01
N ASP A 136 -20.15 -4.94 -13.22
CA ASP A 136 -20.39 -4.55 -11.84
C ASP A 136 -21.45 -3.44 -11.74
N GLN A 137 -21.44 -2.49 -12.70
CA GLN A 137 -22.48 -1.46 -12.76
C GLN A 137 -23.85 -2.06 -13.04
N LEU A 138 -23.97 -2.94 -14.05
CA LEU A 138 -25.23 -3.59 -14.38
C LEU A 138 -25.75 -4.47 -13.25
N VAL A 139 -24.86 -5.15 -12.52
CA VAL A 139 -25.20 -5.94 -11.32
C VAL A 139 -25.69 -5.04 -10.19
N SER A 140 -25.07 -3.88 -9.98
CA SER A 140 -25.56 -2.90 -9.01
C SER A 140 -26.95 -2.39 -9.34
N ASP A 141 -27.31 -2.34 -10.63
CA ASP A 141 -28.63 -1.97 -11.13
C ASP A 141 -29.63 -3.14 -11.17
N ASP A 142 -29.32 -4.28 -10.54
CA ASP A 142 -30.14 -5.50 -10.44
C ASP A 142 -30.23 -6.36 -11.71
N LEU A 143 -29.25 -6.33 -12.61
CA LEU A 143 -29.17 -7.28 -13.73
C LEU A 143 -29.18 -8.74 -13.25
N ILE A 144 -28.50 -9.01 -12.16
CA ILE A 144 -28.50 -10.28 -11.45
C ILE A 144 -29.14 -10.05 -10.06
N PRO A 145 -30.04 -10.95 -9.57
CA PRO A 145 -30.65 -10.79 -8.26
C PRO A 145 -29.64 -10.73 -7.11
N GLU A 146 -29.97 -9.96 -6.07
CA GLU A 146 -29.29 -9.98 -4.77
C GLU A 146 -29.82 -11.20 -3.99
N ASP A 147 -29.27 -12.37 -4.30
CA ASP A 147 -29.79 -13.67 -3.81
C ASP A 147 -28.91 -14.33 -2.75
N ASN A 148 -27.83 -13.66 -2.33
CA ASN A 148 -26.82 -14.18 -1.40
C ASN A 148 -26.15 -15.48 -1.88
N HIS A 149 -25.96 -15.63 -3.19
CA HIS A 149 -25.20 -16.71 -3.80
C HIS A 149 -24.05 -16.18 -4.63
N TYR A 150 -23.02 -17.01 -4.81
CA TYR A 150 -21.89 -16.65 -5.65
C TYR A 150 -22.28 -16.72 -7.12
N HIS A 151 -22.06 -15.61 -7.82
CA HIS A 151 -22.09 -15.52 -9.26
C HIS A 151 -20.72 -15.00 -9.72
N PHE A 152 -20.20 -15.57 -10.79
CA PHE A 152 -18.88 -15.23 -11.31
C PHE A 152 -18.98 -14.72 -12.73
N PHE A 153 -18.11 -13.76 -13.06
CA PHE A 153 -17.89 -13.30 -14.40
C PHE A 153 -16.41 -12.98 -14.61
N ASN A 154 -15.83 -13.48 -15.69
CA ASN A 154 -14.41 -13.35 -15.99
C ASN A 154 -13.52 -13.66 -14.76
N GLY A 155 -13.81 -14.75 -14.09
CA GLY A 155 -13.03 -15.23 -12.94
C GLY A 155 -13.17 -14.44 -11.64
N LYS A 156 -14.11 -13.49 -11.56
CA LYS A 156 -14.33 -12.59 -10.42
C LYS A 156 -15.73 -12.79 -9.82
N SER A 157 -15.83 -12.77 -8.50
CA SER A 157 -17.10 -12.80 -7.79
C SER A 157 -17.86 -11.49 -7.99
N LEU A 158 -19.14 -11.57 -8.32
CA LEU A 158 -20.04 -10.43 -8.51
C LEU A 158 -20.70 -9.99 -7.21
N ALA A 159 -21.18 -8.74 -7.16
CA ALA A 159 -21.83 -8.15 -5.99
C ALA A 159 -23.28 -8.62 -5.83
N THR A 160 -23.47 -9.89 -5.47
CA THR A 160 -24.77 -10.57 -5.33
C THR A 160 -25.16 -10.87 -3.89
N PHE A 161 -24.32 -10.49 -2.92
CA PHE A 161 -24.59 -10.62 -1.49
C PHE A 161 -25.13 -9.33 -0.90
N SER A 162 -26.21 -9.43 -0.13
CA SER A 162 -26.86 -8.27 0.49
C SER A 162 -26.01 -7.64 1.58
N THR A 163 -25.77 -6.34 1.45
CA THR A 163 -25.11 -5.51 2.46
C THR A 163 -26.10 -4.68 3.28
N LYS A 164 -27.39 -4.76 2.97
CA LYS A 164 -28.46 -4.04 3.70
C LYS A 164 -28.76 -4.65 5.06
N ASN A 165 -28.58 -5.97 5.19
CA ASN A 165 -28.86 -6.72 6.42
C ASN A 165 -27.67 -7.62 6.75
N LEU A 166 -26.56 -7.02 7.21
CA LEU A 166 -25.36 -7.76 7.59
C LEU A 166 -25.46 -8.32 9.00
N ILE A 167 -24.84 -9.47 9.21
CA ILE A 167 -24.55 -9.99 10.54
C ILE A 167 -23.41 -9.18 11.12
N ARG A 168 -23.61 -8.59 12.31
CA ARG A 168 -22.68 -7.70 13.00
C ARG A 168 -22.38 -8.28 14.37
N GLU A 169 -21.18 -8.76 14.56
CA GLU A 169 -20.78 -9.47 15.77
C GLU A 169 -19.50 -8.88 16.35
N VAL A 170 -19.40 -8.90 17.68
CA VAL A 170 -18.16 -8.67 18.41
C VAL A 170 -17.86 -9.91 19.24
N VAL A 171 -16.63 -10.40 19.13
CA VAL A 171 -16.12 -11.51 19.91
C VAL A 171 -14.74 -11.20 20.47
N TYR A 172 -14.33 -11.94 21.48
CA TYR A 172 -13.06 -11.76 22.17
C TYR A 172 -12.21 -13.01 22.00
N VAL A 173 -11.19 -12.93 21.16
CA VAL A 173 -10.38 -14.09 20.74
C VAL A 173 -9.20 -14.26 21.68
N GLU A 174 -9.01 -15.47 22.20
CA GLU A 174 -7.90 -15.82 23.08
C GLU A 174 -6.60 -15.92 22.30
N THR A 175 -5.56 -15.25 22.82
CA THR A 175 -4.20 -15.28 22.32
C THR A 175 -3.32 -16.12 23.23
N PRO A 176 -2.16 -16.64 22.77
CA PRO A 176 -1.24 -17.37 23.64
C PRO A 176 -0.29 -16.46 24.44
N VAL A 177 -0.48 -15.14 24.46
CA VAL A 177 0.42 -14.18 25.11
C VAL A 177 -0.21 -13.54 26.33
N ASP A 178 0.63 -13.04 27.23
CA ASP A 178 0.29 -12.22 28.41
C ASP A 178 1.19 -10.97 28.40
N THR A 179 0.77 -9.96 27.72
CA THR A 179 1.58 -8.76 27.49
C THR A 179 1.62 -7.80 28.68
N ALA A 180 0.70 -7.96 29.63
CA ALA A 180 0.65 -7.18 30.87
C ALA A 180 1.23 -7.90 32.10
N GLY A 181 1.64 -9.16 31.96
CA GLY A 181 2.20 -9.97 33.06
C GLY A 181 1.20 -10.33 34.17
N THR A 182 -0.04 -10.61 33.78
CA THR A 182 -1.14 -10.93 34.70
C THR A 182 -1.19 -12.40 35.10
N GLY A 183 -0.46 -13.27 34.39
CA GLY A 183 -0.52 -14.72 34.53
C GLY A 183 -1.70 -15.36 33.76
N GLN A 184 -2.45 -14.58 32.97
CA GLN A 184 -3.55 -15.03 32.15
C GLN A 184 -3.32 -14.62 30.68
N THR A 185 -3.72 -15.48 29.75
CA THR A 185 -3.68 -15.19 28.31
C THR A 185 -4.47 -13.91 27.98
N ASP A 186 -3.96 -13.10 27.07
CA ASP A 186 -4.71 -11.94 26.56
C ASP A 186 -5.85 -12.36 25.65
N ILE A 187 -6.87 -11.53 25.57
CA ILE A 187 -7.96 -11.63 24.59
C ILE A 187 -8.01 -10.35 23.76
N VAL A 188 -8.25 -10.50 22.46
CA VAL A 188 -8.36 -9.37 21.52
C VAL A 188 -9.77 -9.23 21.01
N LYS A 189 -10.24 -7.99 20.97
CA LYS A 189 -11.55 -7.63 20.44
C LYS A 189 -11.53 -7.75 18.92
N LEU A 190 -12.50 -8.50 18.39
CA LEU A 190 -12.73 -8.70 16.97
C LEU A 190 -14.12 -8.21 16.58
N SER A 191 -14.20 -7.31 15.61
CA SER A 191 -15.44 -6.84 15.00
C SER A 191 -15.65 -7.53 13.66
N ILE A 192 -16.82 -8.12 13.46
CA ILE A 192 -17.17 -8.95 12.29
C ILE A 192 -18.37 -8.35 11.57
N LEU A 193 -18.21 -8.13 10.26
CA LEU A 193 -19.27 -7.86 9.31
C LEU A 193 -19.33 -9.02 8.32
N ARG A 194 -20.48 -9.63 8.13
CA ARG A 194 -20.61 -10.69 7.13
C ARG A 194 -22.01 -10.75 6.53
N PRO A 195 -22.14 -11.13 5.25
CA PRO A 195 -23.44 -11.34 4.64
C PRO A 195 -24.10 -12.63 5.18
N HIS A 196 -25.40 -12.75 5.03
CA HIS A 196 -26.12 -13.99 5.24
C HIS A 196 -25.78 -14.98 4.12
N PHE A 197 -25.40 -16.18 4.49
CA PHE A 197 -25.14 -17.30 3.59
C PHE A 197 -25.28 -18.63 4.34
N ASP A 198 -25.89 -19.62 3.71
CA ASP A 198 -26.08 -20.93 4.34
C ASP A 198 -24.83 -21.82 4.32
N GLY A 199 -23.83 -21.44 3.52
CA GLY A 199 -22.54 -22.11 3.44
C GLY A 199 -21.46 -21.43 4.27
N LYS A 200 -20.21 -21.79 4.01
CA LYS A 200 -19.02 -21.19 4.64
C LYS A 200 -18.39 -20.17 3.71
N ILE A 201 -18.03 -19.03 4.27
CA ILE A 201 -17.40 -17.92 3.55
C ILE A 201 -15.96 -17.66 4.03
N PRO A 202 -15.09 -17.13 3.16
CA PRO A 202 -13.76 -16.69 3.54
C PRO A 202 -13.80 -15.34 4.25
N ALA A 203 -12.65 -14.96 4.85
CA ALA A 203 -12.50 -13.68 5.53
C ALA A 203 -11.43 -12.80 4.89
N VAL A 204 -11.72 -11.50 4.81
CA VAL A 204 -10.74 -10.44 4.58
C VAL A 204 -10.54 -9.71 5.90
N ILE A 205 -9.31 -9.73 6.42
CA ILE A 205 -8.98 -9.20 7.75
C ILE A 205 -8.16 -7.92 7.61
N THR A 206 -8.53 -6.91 8.38
CA THR A 206 -7.73 -5.72 8.60
C THR A 206 -7.27 -5.70 10.06
N ASN A 207 -5.95 -5.76 10.27
CA ASN A 207 -5.32 -5.76 11.58
C ASN A 207 -4.87 -4.35 11.92
N SER A 208 -5.49 -3.70 12.90
CA SER A 208 -5.22 -2.30 13.17
C SER A 208 -5.31 -1.94 14.65
N PRO A 209 -4.29 -1.30 15.21
CA PRO A 209 -4.40 -0.75 16.56
C PRO A 209 -5.28 0.51 16.63
N TYR A 210 -5.73 1.04 15.49
CA TYR A 210 -6.51 2.29 15.42
C TYR A 210 -8.03 2.08 15.51
N HIS A 211 -8.55 0.87 15.35
CA HIS A 211 -10.00 0.60 15.24
C HIS A 211 -10.83 1.08 16.43
N GLN A 212 -10.24 1.11 17.62
CA GLN A 212 -10.93 1.54 18.85
C GLN A 212 -10.67 2.99 19.22
N GLY A 213 -10.10 3.77 18.30
CA GLY A 213 -9.71 5.15 18.50
C GLY A 213 -8.25 5.33 18.86
N VAL A 214 -7.82 6.58 18.88
CA VAL A 214 -6.43 7.00 19.15
C VAL A 214 -6.40 8.10 20.19
N ASN A 215 -5.28 8.23 20.91
CA ASN A 215 -5.06 9.25 21.92
C ASN A 215 -4.00 10.26 21.43
N ASP A 216 -4.41 11.22 20.60
CA ASP A 216 -3.53 12.24 20.06
C ASP A 216 -2.83 13.06 21.15
N VAL A 217 -3.54 13.36 22.24
CA VAL A 217 -2.99 14.13 23.38
C VAL A 217 -1.83 13.39 24.07
N ALA A 218 -1.94 12.06 24.20
CA ALA A 218 -0.86 11.27 24.77
C ALA A 218 0.32 11.18 23.81
N SER A 219 0.07 11.02 22.51
CA SER A 219 1.09 11.01 21.47
C SER A 219 1.85 12.33 21.41
N ASP A 220 1.15 13.47 21.37
CA ASP A 220 1.76 14.79 21.34
C ASP A 220 2.68 15.06 22.54
N LYS A 221 2.29 14.60 23.72
CA LYS A 221 3.12 14.68 24.93
C LYS A 221 4.34 13.76 24.92
N ALA A 222 4.31 12.75 24.08
CA ALA A 222 5.39 11.79 23.93
C ALA A 222 6.37 12.15 22.81
N LEU A 223 6.07 13.16 21.99
CA LEU A 223 6.97 13.64 20.92
C LEU A 223 8.32 14.08 21.48
N HIS A 224 9.36 13.75 20.75
CA HIS A 224 10.74 14.06 21.12
C HIS A 224 11.21 15.34 20.46
N LYS A 225 12.14 16.04 21.11
CA LYS A 225 12.84 17.17 20.50
C LYS A 225 13.78 16.64 19.42
N MET A 226 13.79 17.36 18.30
CA MET A 226 14.70 17.05 17.17
C MET A 226 16.08 17.67 17.36
N GLU A 227 16.17 18.80 18.07
CA GLU A 227 17.40 19.51 18.36
C GLU A 227 18.29 18.68 19.29
N GLY A 228 19.51 18.44 18.88
CA GLY A 228 20.48 17.69 19.65
C GLY A 228 21.82 17.57 18.92
N GLU A 229 22.86 17.28 19.66
CA GLU A 229 24.19 17.03 19.11
C GLU A 229 24.29 15.58 18.65
N LEU A 230 24.83 15.36 17.43
CA LEU A 230 25.19 14.02 16.98
C LEU A 230 26.26 13.43 17.90
N ALA A 231 25.93 12.33 18.56
CA ALA A 231 26.86 11.69 19.48
C ALA A 231 28.04 11.03 18.75
N GLU A 232 29.24 11.15 19.32
CA GLU A 232 30.34 10.27 18.97
C GLU A 232 30.10 8.92 19.65
N LYS A 233 30.10 7.83 18.87
CA LYS A 233 29.78 6.51 19.31
C LYS A 233 31.01 5.69 19.67
N GLN A 234 30.84 4.77 20.60
CA GLN A 234 31.87 3.78 20.90
C GLN A 234 32.04 2.81 19.74
N VAL A 235 33.26 2.69 19.24
CA VAL A 235 33.64 1.75 18.16
C VAL A 235 33.45 0.32 18.61
N GLY A 236 32.87 -0.52 17.75
CA GLY A 236 32.67 -1.92 18.03
C GLY A 236 31.61 -2.58 17.13
N THR A 237 31.37 -3.85 17.40
CA THR A 237 30.32 -4.63 16.75
C THR A 237 29.10 -4.72 17.67
N ILE A 238 27.93 -4.48 17.10
CA ILE A 238 26.65 -4.60 17.81
C ILE A 238 26.28 -6.08 17.92
N GLU A 239 25.98 -6.51 19.12
CA GLU A 239 25.57 -7.89 19.38
C GLU A 239 24.06 -7.93 19.71
N VAL A 240 23.33 -8.76 18.97
CA VAL A 240 21.90 -9.05 19.18
C VAL A 240 21.67 -10.56 19.15
N LYS A 241 20.60 -11.01 19.77
CA LYS A 241 20.24 -12.43 19.84
C LYS A 241 18.88 -12.66 19.18
N GLN A 242 18.71 -13.82 18.58
CA GLN A 242 17.38 -14.25 18.21
C GLN A 242 16.62 -14.62 19.49
N THR A 243 15.50 -13.96 19.73
CA THR A 243 14.61 -14.20 20.84
C THR A 243 13.34 -14.89 20.39
N SER A 244 12.68 -15.58 21.30
CA SER A 244 11.34 -16.11 21.11
C SER A 244 10.43 -15.54 22.20
N ILE A 245 9.19 -15.25 21.83
CA ILE A 245 8.18 -14.82 22.79
C ILE A 245 7.76 -15.99 23.70
N THR A 246 7.46 -15.67 24.95
CA THR A 246 6.86 -16.63 25.87
C THR A 246 5.38 -16.81 25.55
N LYS A 247 4.95 -18.06 25.43
CA LYS A 247 3.55 -18.41 25.19
C LYS A 247 2.99 -19.15 26.40
N LEU A 248 1.75 -18.81 26.74
CA LEU A 248 0.97 -19.50 27.76
C LEU A 248 0.10 -20.59 27.12
N ASP A 249 -0.32 -21.55 27.90
CA ASP A 249 -1.31 -22.53 27.47
C ASP A 249 -2.68 -21.87 27.26
N LEU A 250 -3.30 -22.18 26.12
CA LEU A 250 -4.67 -21.76 25.83
C LEU A 250 -5.70 -22.50 26.71
N ASP A 251 -6.85 -21.89 26.91
CA ASP A 251 -7.95 -22.45 27.69
C ASP A 251 -8.44 -23.79 27.10
N LYS A 252 -8.31 -24.85 27.88
CA LYS A 252 -8.70 -26.22 27.52
C LYS A 252 -10.07 -26.62 28.09
N ARG A 253 -10.76 -25.73 28.83
CA ARG A 253 -12.08 -26.03 29.41
C ARG A 253 -13.10 -26.32 28.29
N ASP A 254 -13.99 -27.25 28.54
CA ASP A 254 -15.19 -27.44 27.72
C ASP A 254 -16.24 -26.41 28.17
N LEU A 255 -16.57 -25.47 27.30
CA LEU A 255 -17.44 -24.35 27.59
C LEU A 255 -18.75 -24.47 26.80
N PRO A 256 -19.88 -23.98 27.37
CA PRO A 256 -21.09 -23.86 26.59
C PRO A 256 -20.89 -22.94 25.39
N VAL A 257 -21.39 -23.37 24.23
CA VAL A 257 -21.34 -22.59 22.99
C VAL A 257 -22.53 -21.63 22.94
N SER A 258 -22.28 -20.41 22.56
CA SER A 258 -23.30 -19.34 22.38
C SER A 258 -23.02 -18.53 21.12
N PRO A 259 -24.04 -17.96 20.48
CA PRO A 259 -23.84 -16.85 19.53
C PRO A 259 -23.16 -15.67 20.22
N ALA A 260 -22.55 -14.80 19.44
CA ALA A 260 -22.05 -13.53 19.95
C ALA A 260 -23.17 -12.70 20.61
N THR A 261 -22.90 -12.14 21.78
CA THR A 261 -23.89 -11.36 22.55
C THR A 261 -23.75 -9.85 22.35
N GLU A 262 -22.62 -9.41 21.83
CA GLU A 262 -22.33 -8.00 21.51
C GLU A 262 -22.43 -7.77 19.98
N LYS A 263 -23.04 -6.66 19.60
CA LYS A 263 -23.10 -6.19 18.21
C LYS A 263 -22.22 -4.96 18.05
N LEU A 264 -21.48 -4.90 16.95
CA LEU A 264 -20.76 -3.69 16.62
C LEU A 264 -21.74 -2.60 16.13
N GLY A 265 -21.45 -1.35 16.48
CA GLY A 265 -22.10 -0.17 15.94
C GLY A 265 -21.58 0.17 14.54
N HIS A 266 -21.26 1.42 14.33
CA HIS A 266 -20.57 1.86 13.12
C HIS A 266 -19.07 1.56 13.22
N ILE A 267 -18.47 1.09 12.12
CA ILE A 267 -17.03 1.00 11.95
C ILE A 267 -16.68 1.61 10.59
N THR A 268 -15.68 2.48 10.57
CA THR A 268 -15.12 2.96 9.32
C THR A 268 -14.34 1.80 8.70
N SER A 269 -14.87 1.31 7.58
CA SER A 269 -14.27 0.20 6.86
C SER A 269 -13.25 0.69 5.84
N TYR A 270 -12.33 -0.18 5.48
CA TYR A 270 -11.52 -0.02 4.28
C TYR A 270 -12.37 -0.28 3.06
N SER A 271 -12.24 0.54 2.04
CA SER A 271 -13.06 0.41 0.82
C SER A 271 -12.91 -0.94 0.14
N LEU A 272 -11.72 -1.54 0.20
CA LEU A 272 -11.49 -2.90 -0.32
C LEU A 272 -12.26 -3.97 0.47
N ASN A 273 -12.38 -3.83 1.79
CA ASN A 273 -13.20 -4.72 2.62
C ASN A 273 -14.68 -4.63 2.23
N ASP A 274 -15.20 -3.42 2.00
CA ASP A 274 -16.58 -3.20 1.57
C ASP A 274 -16.84 -3.79 0.19
N TYR A 275 -15.89 -3.65 -0.72
CA TYR A 275 -15.95 -4.26 -2.05
C TYR A 275 -16.09 -5.79 -1.97
N PHE A 276 -15.34 -6.44 -1.09
CA PHE A 276 -15.41 -7.88 -0.90
C PHE A 276 -16.66 -8.33 -0.11
N LEU A 277 -17.15 -7.50 0.80
CA LEU A 277 -18.34 -7.81 1.59
C LEU A 277 -19.56 -8.08 0.69
N ALA A 278 -19.79 -7.25 -0.33
CA ALA A 278 -20.84 -7.43 -1.31
C ALA A 278 -20.66 -8.67 -2.20
N ARG A 279 -19.47 -9.28 -2.19
CA ARG A 279 -19.08 -10.42 -3.03
C ARG A 279 -18.95 -11.75 -2.27
N GLY A 280 -19.50 -11.79 -1.04
CA GLY A 280 -19.57 -13.02 -0.26
C GLY A 280 -18.38 -13.30 0.64
N PHE A 281 -17.62 -12.29 1.02
CA PHE A 281 -16.51 -12.38 1.98
C PHE A 281 -16.91 -11.73 3.30
N ALA A 282 -16.46 -12.29 4.42
CA ALA A 282 -16.56 -11.61 5.71
C ALA A 282 -15.49 -10.52 5.81
N SER A 283 -15.85 -9.38 6.39
CA SER A 283 -14.92 -8.28 6.70
C SER A 283 -14.65 -8.26 8.20
N LEU A 284 -13.42 -8.50 8.60
CA LEU A 284 -13.00 -8.62 9.98
C LEU A 284 -12.02 -7.50 10.36
N HIS A 285 -12.28 -6.86 11.50
CA HIS A 285 -11.45 -5.78 12.03
C HIS A 285 -10.92 -6.18 13.41
N VAL A 286 -9.62 -6.45 13.47
CA VAL A 286 -8.93 -6.89 14.69
C VAL A 286 -8.25 -5.72 15.35
N SER A 287 -8.55 -5.49 16.62
CA SER A 287 -8.03 -4.34 17.35
C SER A 287 -6.65 -4.56 17.97
N GLY A 288 -6.32 -5.80 18.37
CA GLY A 288 -5.04 -6.16 18.96
C GLY A 288 -4.92 -5.92 20.46
N VAL A 289 -3.83 -6.41 21.05
CA VAL A 289 -3.54 -6.25 22.48
C VAL A 289 -3.36 -4.78 22.87
N GLY A 290 -3.74 -4.40 24.08
CA GLY A 290 -3.60 -3.02 24.57
C GLY A 290 -4.60 -2.01 24.02
N THR A 291 -5.53 -2.42 23.15
CA THR A 291 -6.59 -1.57 22.63
C THR A 291 -7.84 -1.63 23.49
N LEU A 292 -8.71 -0.62 23.35
CA LEU A 292 -10.00 -0.58 24.06
C LEU A 292 -10.85 -1.82 23.72
N GLY A 293 -11.32 -2.49 24.76
CA GLY A 293 -12.06 -3.76 24.65
C GLY A 293 -11.17 -5.01 24.60
N SER A 294 -9.89 -4.90 24.30
CA SER A 294 -8.92 -6.00 24.43
C SER A 294 -8.25 -5.96 25.80
N THR A 295 -7.56 -7.05 26.20
CA THR A 295 -6.66 -7.04 27.36
C THR A 295 -5.22 -6.75 26.95
N GLY A 296 -4.32 -6.75 27.90
CA GLY A 296 -2.89 -6.63 27.68
C GLY A 296 -2.37 -5.20 27.55
N TYR A 297 -1.10 -5.13 27.19
CA TYR A 297 -0.34 -3.91 26.92
C TYR A 297 0.02 -3.83 25.43
N MET A 298 0.06 -2.61 24.90
CA MET A 298 0.46 -2.35 23.51
C MET A 298 1.98 -2.49 23.38
N THR A 299 2.45 -3.61 22.84
CA THR A 299 3.88 -3.91 22.68
C THR A 299 4.47 -3.38 21.37
N SER A 300 3.69 -2.75 20.55
CA SER A 300 4.01 -2.07 19.29
C SER A 300 5.05 -2.77 18.42
N GLY A 301 4.56 -3.51 17.45
CA GLY A 301 5.36 -4.10 16.37
C GLY A 301 6.11 -5.40 16.72
N ASP A 302 6.15 -5.86 17.96
CA ASP A 302 6.78 -7.13 18.28
C ASP A 302 5.88 -8.35 18.02
N TYR A 303 6.42 -9.56 18.10
CA TYR A 303 5.65 -10.76 17.83
C TYR A 303 4.57 -11.07 18.88
N GLN A 304 4.59 -10.44 20.06
CA GLN A 304 3.47 -10.55 21.01
C GLN A 304 2.21 -9.85 20.45
N GLN A 305 2.38 -8.67 19.87
CA GLN A 305 1.28 -8.00 19.16
C GLN A 305 0.80 -8.84 17.97
N VAL A 306 1.71 -9.41 17.19
CA VAL A 306 1.40 -10.22 16.00
C VAL A 306 0.61 -11.47 16.39
N GLU A 307 0.91 -12.12 17.51
CA GLU A 307 0.14 -13.29 18.02
C GLU A 307 -1.32 -12.93 18.30
N GLY A 308 -1.62 -11.71 18.69
CA GLY A 308 -2.99 -11.23 18.84
C GLY A 308 -3.78 -11.27 17.52
N TYR A 309 -3.15 -10.91 16.43
CA TYR A 309 -3.75 -10.96 15.08
C TYR A 309 -3.78 -12.39 14.55
N LYS A 310 -2.70 -13.16 14.76
CA LYS A 310 -2.63 -14.57 14.39
C LYS A 310 -3.74 -15.39 15.05
N ALA A 311 -4.06 -15.12 16.31
CA ALA A 311 -5.08 -15.82 17.05
C ALA A 311 -6.45 -15.77 16.37
N VAL A 312 -6.78 -14.73 15.64
CA VAL A 312 -8.04 -14.63 14.86
C VAL A 312 -8.08 -15.68 13.75
N ILE A 313 -6.97 -15.86 13.02
CA ILE A 313 -6.88 -16.92 12.00
C ILE A 313 -6.96 -18.31 12.65
N ASP A 314 -6.32 -18.48 13.81
CA ASP A 314 -6.40 -19.71 14.58
C ASP A 314 -7.84 -20.00 15.04
N TRP A 315 -8.60 -19.00 15.49
CA TRP A 315 -10.01 -19.14 15.83
C TRP A 315 -10.89 -19.52 14.63
N LEU A 316 -10.70 -18.86 13.47
CA LEU A 316 -11.41 -19.19 12.24
C LEU A 316 -11.17 -20.63 11.79
N ASN A 317 -10.11 -21.27 12.27
CA ASN A 317 -9.70 -22.65 11.99
C ASN A 317 -9.84 -23.59 13.19
N GLY A 318 -10.48 -23.15 14.28
CA GLY A 318 -10.78 -23.99 15.46
C GLY A 318 -9.56 -24.32 16.33
N ARG A 319 -8.45 -23.57 16.23
CA ARG A 319 -7.22 -23.81 16.98
C ARG A 319 -7.12 -23.01 18.30
N THR A 320 -7.98 -22.01 18.48
CA THR A 320 -8.17 -21.28 19.74
C THR A 320 -9.63 -20.94 19.94
N LYS A 321 -9.98 -20.39 21.10
CA LYS A 321 -11.35 -20.00 21.45
C LYS A 321 -11.57 -18.50 21.26
N ALA A 322 -12.82 -18.15 21.02
CA ALA A 322 -13.32 -16.80 21.24
C ALA A 322 -14.48 -16.85 22.24
N TYR A 323 -14.67 -15.74 22.93
CA TYR A 323 -15.65 -15.62 24.01
C TYR A 323 -16.65 -14.50 23.70
N THR A 324 -17.84 -14.62 24.31
CA THR A 324 -18.86 -13.58 24.25
C THR A 324 -18.42 -12.29 24.95
N ASP A 325 -17.58 -12.41 26.00
CA ASP A 325 -17.11 -11.30 26.84
C ASP A 325 -15.86 -11.66 27.65
N HIS A 326 -15.39 -10.76 28.49
CA HIS A 326 -14.19 -10.90 29.32
C HIS A 326 -14.32 -11.94 30.43
N THR A 327 -15.50 -12.44 30.74
CA THR A 327 -15.68 -13.52 31.76
C THR A 327 -15.18 -14.87 31.30
N ARG A 328 -15.05 -15.04 29.98
CA ARG A 328 -14.61 -16.28 29.32
C ARG A 328 -15.46 -17.48 29.73
N SER A 329 -16.77 -17.26 29.91
CA SER A 329 -17.72 -18.30 30.37
C SER A 329 -18.48 -18.98 29.25
N LEU A 330 -18.61 -18.33 28.09
CA LEU A 330 -19.29 -18.82 26.89
C LEU A 330 -18.39 -18.72 25.67
N GLU A 331 -18.30 -19.83 24.92
CA GLU A 331 -17.50 -19.91 23.69
C GLU A 331 -18.34 -19.50 22.47
N VAL A 332 -17.73 -18.71 21.58
CA VAL A 332 -18.29 -18.41 20.24
C VAL A 332 -17.47 -19.13 19.18
N LYS A 333 -18.12 -19.90 18.33
CA LYS A 333 -17.46 -20.64 17.24
C LYS A 333 -17.64 -19.94 15.90
N ALA A 334 -16.63 -20.08 15.03
CA ALA A 334 -16.64 -19.55 13.67
C ALA A 334 -17.18 -20.58 12.64
N ASP A 335 -18.33 -21.20 12.91
CA ASP A 335 -18.87 -22.27 12.08
C ASP A 335 -19.22 -21.80 10.64
N TRP A 336 -19.40 -20.51 10.47
CA TRP A 336 -19.64 -19.83 9.18
C TRP A 336 -18.37 -19.65 8.32
N ALA A 337 -17.18 -19.80 8.90
CA ALA A 337 -15.93 -19.55 8.20
C ALA A 337 -15.42 -20.78 7.43
N ASN A 338 -14.89 -20.61 6.24
CA ASN A 338 -14.20 -21.68 5.50
C ASN A 338 -12.73 -21.86 5.91
N GLY A 339 -12.21 -21.02 6.82
CA GLY A 339 -10.85 -21.06 7.33
C GLY A 339 -9.80 -20.35 6.45
N LYS A 340 -10.14 -19.92 5.26
CA LYS A 340 -9.23 -19.20 4.35
C LYS A 340 -9.32 -17.70 4.55
N VAL A 341 -8.16 -17.06 4.61
CA VAL A 341 -8.03 -15.65 4.98
C VAL A 341 -7.13 -14.91 4.02
N ALA A 342 -7.51 -13.68 3.69
CA ALA A 342 -6.60 -12.66 3.18
C ALA A 342 -6.53 -11.49 4.17
N THR A 343 -5.40 -10.78 4.19
CA THR A 343 -5.28 -9.51 4.93
C THR A 343 -5.11 -8.33 3.99
N THR A 344 -5.57 -7.16 4.41
CA THR A 344 -5.43 -5.90 3.67
C THR A 344 -5.21 -4.74 4.63
N GLY A 345 -4.59 -3.70 4.15
CA GLY A 345 -4.45 -2.43 4.88
C GLY A 345 -3.22 -1.64 4.51
N LEU A 346 -3.30 -0.34 4.79
CA LEU A 346 -2.24 0.65 4.55
C LEU A 346 -1.43 0.89 5.83
N SER A 347 -0.13 1.16 5.71
CA SER A 347 0.71 1.65 6.81
C SER A 347 0.88 0.60 7.92
N TYR A 348 0.54 0.91 9.17
CA TYR A 348 0.58 -0.05 10.27
C TYR A 348 -0.22 -1.34 9.96
N LEU A 349 -1.32 -1.22 9.25
CA LEU A 349 -2.16 -2.35 8.84
C LEU A 349 -1.45 -3.24 7.81
N GLY A 350 -0.75 -2.64 6.85
CA GLY A 350 0.14 -3.33 5.92
C GLY A 350 1.35 -3.94 6.62
N THR A 351 1.88 -3.25 7.65
CA THR A 351 2.94 -3.75 8.52
C THR A 351 2.52 -5.03 9.25
N MET A 352 1.31 -5.05 9.80
CA MET A 352 0.80 -6.24 10.46
C MET A 352 0.49 -7.38 9.49
N SER A 353 0.19 -7.09 8.24
CA SER A 353 0.11 -8.10 7.18
C SER A 353 1.47 -8.76 6.91
N ASN A 354 2.54 -7.95 6.78
CA ASN A 354 3.91 -8.45 6.64
C ASN A 354 4.30 -9.33 7.84
N ALA A 355 4.13 -8.81 9.04
CA ALA A 355 4.49 -9.52 10.28
C ALA A 355 3.71 -10.84 10.44
N LEU A 356 2.42 -10.83 10.15
CA LEU A 356 1.55 -12.00 10.23
C LEU A 356 1.97 -13.08 9.24
N ALA A 357 2.32 -12.71 8.01
CA ALA A 357 2.81 -13.64 7.00
C ALA A 357 4.06 -14.38 7.47
N THR A 358 4.98 -13.69 8.17
CA THR A 358 6.22 -14.31 8.71
C THR A 358 5.99 -15.26 9.87
N THR A 359 4.77 -15.39 10.39
CA THR A 359 4.43 -16.45 11.36
C THR A 359 4.24 -17.81 10.68
N GLY A 360 4.01 -17.83 9.38
CA GLY A 360 3.70 -19.04 8.61
C GLY A 360 2.36 -19.69 9.00
N VAL A 361 1.41 -18.91 9.54
CA VAL A 361 0.12 -19.43 10.01
C VAL A 361 -0.68 -20.08 8.88
N ASP A 362 -1.18 -21.28 9.14
CA ASP A 362 -2.04 -21.99 8.18
C ASP A 362 -3.42 -21.33 8.11
N GLY A 363 -3.97 -21.20 6.91
CA GLY A 363 -5.22 -20.51 6.60
C GLY A 363 -5.01 -19.10 6.06
N LEU A 364 -3.83 -18.49 6.20
CA LEU A 364 -3.47 -17.24 5.53
C LEU A 364 -3.03 -17.54 4.09
N GLU A 365 -3.88 -17.20 3.12
CA GLU A 365 -3.65 -17.50 1.70
C GLU A 365 -3.01 -16.35 0.93
N VAL A 366 -3.38 -15.10 1.29
CA VAL A 366 -2.90 -13.89 0.61
C VAL A 366 -2.72 -12.77 1.62
N ILE A 367 -1.64 -11.99 1.50
CA ILE A 367 -1.57 -10.66 2.12
C ILE A 367 -1.56 -9.58 1.04
N ILE A 368 -2.29 -8.48 1.29
CA ILE A 368 -2.27 -7.25 0.50
C ILE A 368 -1.72 -6.17 1.42
N ALA A 369 -0.39 -6.01 1.38
CA ALA A 369 0.35 -5.12 2.27
C ALA A 369 0.63 -3.79 1.54
N GLU A 370 -0.16 -2.77 1.87
CA GLU A 370 0.00 -1.44 1.29
C GLU A 370 0.92 -0.59 2.18
N ALA A 371 2.04 -0.11 1.64
CA ALA A 371 3.03 0.71 2.32
C ALA A 371 3.34 0.20 3.74
N GLY A 372 3.61 -1.11 3.86
CA GLY A 372 3.86 -1.78 5.14
C GLY A 372 5.33 -1.78 5.54
N ILE A 373 5.60 -1.61 6.83
CA ILE A 373 6.93 -1.69 7.43
C ILE A 373 7.43 -3.14 7.39
N SER A 374 8.70 -3.37 7.09
CA SER A 374 9.36 -4.68 7.17
C SER A 374 10.32 -4.80 8.36
N SER A 375 10.83 -3.67 8.85
CA SER A 375 11.67 -3.55 10.03
C SER A 375 11.42 -2.19 10.69
N TRP A 376 11.05 -2.18 11.97
CA TRP A 376 10.77 -0.93 12.69
C TRP A 376 11.99 -0.04 12.89
N TYR A 377 13.19 -0.62 12.85
CA TYR A 377 14.43 0.16 12.80
C TYR A 377 14.44 1.07 11.58
N ASP A 378 14.20 0.53 10.39
CA ASP A 378 14.24 1.29 9.15
C ASP A 378 13.13 2.37 9.05
N TYR A 379 12.13 2.32 9.91
CA TYR A 379 11.09 3.33 10.01
C TYR A 379 11.51 4.53 10.86
N TYR A 380 12.11 4.28 12.04
CA TYR A 380 12.52 5.31 12.99
C TYR A 380 14.03 5.57 13.04
N ARG A 381 14.80 4.81 12.28
CA ARG A 381 16.26 4.91 12.19
C ARG A 381 16.71 4.77 10.76
N GLU A 382 17.89 5.23 10.45
CA GLU A 382 18.54 4.98 9.14
C GLU A 382 20.05 5.06 9.30
N ASN A 383 20.77 3.98 8.96
CA ASN A 383 22.22 3.92 8.95
C ASN A 383 22.88 4.56 10.18
N GLY A 384 22.44 4.17 11.38
CA GLY A 384 22.98 4.65 12.64
C GLY A 384 22.56 6.07 13.04
N LEU A 385 21.47 6.56 12.48
CA LEU A 385 20.86 7.85 12.83
C LEU A 385 19.48 7.67 13.44
N VAL A 386 19.14 8.46 14.45
CA VAL A 386 17.76 8.69 14.84
C VAL A 386 17.08 9.52 13.76
N THR A 387 16.02 8.97 13.18
CA THR A 387 15.23 9.65 12.15
C THR A 387 13.76 9.69 12.55
N SER A 388 13.04 10.65 11.99
CA SER A 388 11.58 10.72 12.11
C SER A 388 10.94 10.35 10.78
N PRO A 389 9.73 9.77 10.78
CA PRO A 389 8.98 9.57 9.54
C PRO A 389 8.65 10.90 8.88
N GLY A 390 8.66 10.94 7.55
CA GLY A 390 8.34 12.16 6.79
C GLY A 390 6.97 12.73 7.17
N GLY A 391 6.94 14.01 7.48
CA GLY A 391 5.76 14.71 7.97
C GLY A 391 5.55 14.66 9.48
N TYR A 392 6.34 13.87 10.23
CA TYR A 392 6.16 13.67 11.67
C TYR A 392 7.46 13.88 12.47
N PRO A 393 8.07 15.09 12.40
CA PRO A 393 9.31 15.35 13.12
C PRO A 393 9.12 15.18 14.65
N GLY A 394 10.02 14.41 15.26
CA GLY A 394 9.98 14.10 16.70
C GLY A 394 9.18 12.85 17.07
N GLU A 395 8.47 12.22 16.13
CA GLU A 395 7.82 10.93 16.38
C GLU A 395 8.85 9.81 16.51
N ASP A 396 8.61 8.93 17.48
CA ASP A 396 9.30 7.65 17.64
C ASP A 396 8.30 6.60 18.11
N LEU A 397 8.70 5.34 18.26
CA LEU A 397 7.76 4.24 18.53
C LEU A 397 7.00 4.43 19.83
N ASP A 398 7.59 5.05 20.86
CA ASP A 398 6.90 5.34 22.11
C ASP A 398 5.76 6.37 21.98
N SER A 399 5.88 7.34 21.06
CA SER A 399 4.78 8.25 20.76
C SER A 399 3.67 7.55 19.97
N LEU A 400 4.01 6.64 19.07
CA LEU A 400 3.04 5.80 18.38
C LEU A 400 2.35 4.80 19.34
N THR A 401 3.08 4.22 20.29
CA THR A 401 2.51 3.39 21.37
C THR A 401 1.51 4.18 22.21
N ALA A 402 1.85 5.41 22.59
CA ALA A 402 0.95 6.30 23.33
C ALA A 402 -0.31 6.63 22.51
N LEU A 403 -0.19 6.83 21.20
CA LEU A 403 -1.30 7.07 20.29
C LEU A 403 -2.27 5.89 20.25
N THR A 404 -1.74 4.69 20.12
CA THR A 404 -2.52 3.47 19.82
C THR A 404 -2.99 2.73 21.08
N TYR A 405 -2.50 3.09 22.27
CA TYR A 405 -2.98 2.56 23.55
C TYR A 405 -4.38 3.11 23.88
N SER A 406 -5.38 2.68 23.12
CA SER A 406 -6.75 3.21 23.20
C SER A 406 -7.51 2.87 24.50
N LYS A 407 -6.98 1.96 25.35
CA LYS A 407 -7.47 1.76 26.73
C LYS A 407 -7.46 3.06 27.54
N SER A 408 -6.57 3.99 27.21
CA SER A 408 -6.51 5.32 27.83
C SER A 408 -7.73 6.23 27.52
N LEU A 409 -8.55 5.87 26.53
CA LEU A 409 -9.77 6.60 26.17
C LEU A 409 -10.97 6.25 27.08
N GLN A 410 -10.83 5.26 27.96
CA GLN A 410 -11.86 4.86 28.91
C GLN A 410 -11.30 4.95 30.32
N ALA A 411 -11.81 5.93 31.09
CA ALA A 411 -11.21 6.29 32.39
C ALA A 411 -11.10 5.13 33.38
N GLY A 412 -12.13 4.29 33.51
CA GLY A 412 -12.11 3.15 34.43
C GLY A 412 -11.13 2.05 34.00
N ASP A 413 -11.00 1.80 32.70
CA ASP A 413 -10.03 0.85 32.16
C ASP A 413 -8.60 1.38 32.30
N PHE A 414 -8.40 2.66 32.00
CA PHE A 414 -7.09 3.30 32.19
C PHE A 414 -6.61 3.27 33.65
N LEU A 415 -7.51 3.57 34.61
CA LEU A 415 -7.15 3.51 36.03
C LEU A 415 -6.65 2.13 36.46
N ARG A 416 -7.25 1.06 35.97
CA ARG A 416 -6.83 -0.30 36.27
C ARG A 416 -5.47 -0.67 35.69
N ASN A 417 -5.12 -0.08 34.55
CA ASN A 417 -3.94 -0.45 33.75
C ASN A 417 -2.82 0.60 33.78
N LYS A 418 -3.04 1.77 34.44
CA LYS A 418 -2.15 2.92 34.38
C LYS A 418 -0.71 2.59 34.78
N ALA A 419 -0.54 1.86 35.89
CA ALA A 419 0.81 1.54 36.39
C ALA A 419 1.59 0.63 35.40
N ALA A 420 0.92 -0.34 34.78
CA ALA A 420 1.52 -1.22 33.76
C ALA A 420 1.86 -0.41 32.49
N TYR A 421 0.97 0.49 32.08
CA TYR A 421 1.20 1.38 30.94
C TYR A 421 2.42 2.29 31.14
N GLU A 422 2.48 3.00 32.29
CA GLU A 422 3.60 3.91 32.59
C GLU A 422 4.93 3.18 32.67
N LYS A 423 4.94 1.99 33.28
CA LYS A 423 6.14 1.13 33.36
C LYS A 423 6.57 0.63 31.97
N GLY A 424 5.63 0.17 31.15
CA GLY A 424 5.91 -0.34 29.81
C GLY A 424 6.45 0.77 28.90
N LEU A 425 5.82 1.93 28.89
CA LEU A 425 6.24 3.08 28.08
C LEU A 425 7.63 3.60 28.52
N ALA A 426 7.94 3.60 29.80
CA ALA A 426 9.27 3.99 30.31
C ALA A 426 10.35 3.00 29.86
N ALA A 427 10.06 1.69 29.91
CA ALA A 427 10.97 0.65 29.43
C ALA A 427 11.22 0.76 27.90
N GLU A 428 10.17 1.02 27.13
CA GLU A 428 10.25 1.25 25.70
C GLU A 428 11.14 2.44 25.37
N ARG A 429 10.91 3.59 26.00
CA ARG A 429 11.73 4.80 25.85
C ARG A 429 13.22 4.56 26.09
N ALA A 430 13.54 3.78 27.10
CA ALA A 430 14.93 3.42 27.38
C ALA A 430 15.53 2.51 26.29
N ALA A 431 14.72 1.59 25.75
CA ALA A 431 15.16 0.61 24.75
C ALA A 431 15.34 1.20 23.33
N LEU A 432 14.64 2.29 23.01
CA LEU A 432 14.72 2.97 21.72
C LEU A 432 16.12 3.49 21.38
N ASP A 433 16.94 3.80 22.38
CA ASP A 433 18.27 4.40 22.24
C ASP A 433 18.30 5.59 21.26
N ARG A 434 17.72 6.70 21.68
CA ARG A 434 17.74 7.94 20.90
C ARG A 434 19.08 8.69 20.94
N THR A 435 20.09 8.15 21.63
CA THR A 435 21.43 8.75 21.72
C THR A 435 22.32 8.27 20.60
N SER A 436 22.47 6.95 20.43
CA SER A 436 23.32 6.40 19.37
C SER A 436 22.61 6.28 18.03
N GLY A 437 21.32 5.95 18.03
CA GLY A 437 20.56 5.61 16.83
C GLY A 437 20.99 4.27 16.22
N ASP A 438 21.75 3.47 16.96
CA ASP A 438 22.23 2.18 16.51
C ASP A 438 21.13 1.10 16.58
N TYR A 439 21.34 0.03 15.81
CA TYR A 439 20.56 -1.18 15.92
C TYR A 439 20.81 -1.82 17.30
N ASN A 440 19.77 -2.42 17.88
CA ASN A 440 19.89 -3.09 19.17
C ASN A 440 18.84 -4.21 19.31
N GLN A 441 18.78 -4.87 20.48
CA GLN A 441 17.86 -5.97 20.72
C GLN A 441 16.38 -5.58 20.55
N TYR A 442 16.00 -4.36 20.93
CA TYR A 442 14.64 -3.87 20.80
C TYR A 442 14.17 -3.85 19.33
N TRP A 443 15.05 -3.39 18.42
CA TRP A 443 14.80 -3.37 16.98
C TRP A 443 14.89 -4.76 16.35
N GLN A 444 15.81 -5.61 16.83
CA GLN A 444 15.93 -7.01 16.41
C GLN A 444 14.61 -7.76 16.60
N ASP A 445 13.93 -7.56 17.72
CA ASP A 445 12.64 -8.20 18.05
C ASP A 445 11.46 -7.67 17.21
N ARG A 446 11.68 -6.62 16.42
CA ARG A 446 10.73 -5.94 15.54
C ARG A 446 11.16 -5.94 14.08
N ASN A 447 12.01 -6.87 13.69
CA ASN A 447 12.51 -7.05 12.34
C ASN A 447 11.92 -8.32 11.73
N TYR A 448 10.91 -8.15 10.88
CA TYR A 448 10.17 -9.26 10.27
C TYR A 448 10.98 -9.97 9.17
N LEU A 449 11.98 -9.30 8.60
CA LEU A 449 12.86 -9.86 7.56
C LEU A 449 13.56 -11.14 8.03
N LEU A 450 13.84 -11.23 9.34
CA LEU A 450 14.53 -12.38 9.95
C LEU A 450 13.71 -13.68 9.91
N GLN A 451 12.43 -13.60 9.62
CA GLN A 451 11.52 -14.75 9.55
C GLN A 451 10.78 -14.81 8.20
N ALA A 452 11.28 -14.11 7.18
CA ALA A 452 10.68 -14.10 5.84
C ALA A 452 10.65 -15.50 5.18
N ASP A 453 11.57 -16.38 5.57
CA ASP A 453 11.62 -17.79 5.14
C ASP A 453 10.39 -18.62 5.58
N LYS A 454 9.64 -18.15 6.58
CA LYS A 454 8.43 -18.83 7.08
C LYS A 454 7.16 -18.46 6.30
N VAL A 455 7.22 -17.47 5.42
CA VAL A 455 6.07 -17.04 4.63
C VAL A 455 5.62 -18.18 3.71
N LYS A 456 4.32 -18.47 3.70
CA LYS A 456 3.70 -19.51 2.88
C LYS A 456 2.66 -18.97 1.90
N CYS A 457 2.08 -17.80 2.21
CA CYS A 457 1.00 -17.18 1.44
C CYS A 457 1.55 -16.45 0.20
N GLU A 458 0.67 -16.20 -0.75
CA GLU A 458 0.95 -15.28 -1.86
C GLU A 458 0.96 -13.83 -1.34
N VAL A 459 1.86 -13.01 -1.86
CA VAL A 459 2.10 -11.66 -1.32
C VAL A 459 1.87 -10.61 -2.40
N VAL A 460 1.01 -9.63 -2.10
CA VAL A 460 0.80 -8.45 -2.93
C VAL A 460 1.23 -7.22 -2.15
N PHE A 461 2.18 -6.49 -2.68
CA PHE A 461 2.62 -5.20 -2.14
C PHE A 461 2.07 -4.06 -2.99
N THR A 462 1.71 -2.95 -2.35
CA THR A 462 1.63 -1.64 -3.01
C THR A 462 2.53 -0.65 -2.32
N HIS A 463 3.22 0.22 -3.05
CA HIS A 463 4.10 1.21 -2.45
C HIS A 463 4.31 2.42 -3.35
N GLY A 464 4.43 3.60 -2.74
CA GLY A 464 4.71 4.84 -3.43
C GLY A 464 6.20 5.16 -3.50
N SER A 465 6.70 5.58 -4.66
CA SER A 465 8.08 6.06 -4.81
C SER A 465 8.36 7.36 -4.03
N GLN A 466 7.31 8.07 -3.62
CA GLN A 466 7.36 9.32 -2.86
C GLN A 466 6.85 9.14 -1.43
N ASP A 467 6.79 7.91 -0.94
CA ASP A 467 6.43 7.62 0.43
C ASP A 467 7.64 7.84 1.35
N TRP A 468 7.73 9.04 1.93
CA TRP A 468 8.78 9.38 2.90
C TRP A 468 8.34 9.16 4.35
N ASN A 469 7.08 8.71 4.55
CA ASN A 469 6.61 8.21 5.83
C ASN A 469 7.07 6.76 6.01
N VAL A 470 6.47 5.80 5.29
CA VAL A 470 6.98 4.43 5.20
C VAL A 470 7.86 4.33 3.96
N LYS A 471 9.16 4.52 4.15
CA LYS A 471 10.12 4.63 3.04
C LYS A 471 10.11 3.39 2.13
N PRO A 472 10.36 3.54 0.81
CA PRO A 472 10.36 2.42 -0.15
C PRO A 472 11.31 1.27 0.19
N ILE A 473 12.31 1.49 1.04
CA ILE A 473 13.21 0.43 1.50
C ILE A 473 12.46 -0.73 2.17
N HIS A 474 11.32 -0.47 2.78
CA HIS A 474 10.53 -1.51 3.46
C HIS A 474 10.00 -2.54 2.46
N VAL A 475 9.40 -2.10 1.36
CA VAL A 475 8.92 -3.03 0.33
C VAL A 475 10.09 -3.69 -0.40
N TRP A 476 11.19 -2.96 -0.64
CA TRP A 476 12.40 -3.52 -1.23
C TRP A 476 12.94 -4.68 -0.40
N ASN A 477 13.18 -4.45 0.88
CA ASN A 477 13.76 -5.45 1.77
C ASN A 477 12.84 -6.68 1.89
N MET A 478 11.53 -6.47 2.08
CA MET A 478 10.59 -7.60 2.20
C MET A 478 10.47 -8.38 0.89
N PHE A 479 10.38 -7.71 -0.26
CA PHE A 479 10.29 -8.34 -1.57
C PHE A 479 11.50 -9.26 -1.85
N HIS A 480 12.72 -8.81 -1.48
CA HIS A 480 13.95 -9.58 -1.70
C HIS A 480 14.20 -10.64 -0.64
N ALA A 481 13.70 -10.45 0.60
CA ALA A 481 13.85 -11.45 1.66
C ALA A 481 12.94 -12.68 1.46
N LEU A 482 11.85 -12.53 0.72
CA LEU A 482 10.93 -13.64 0.46
C LEU A 482 11.61 -14.74 -0.38
N PRO A 483 11.42 -16.03 -0.02
CA PRO A 483 11.93 -17.15 -0.80
C PRO A 483 11.45 -17.14 -2.25
N SER A 484 12.27 -17.66 -3.17
CA SER A 484 11.98 -17.65 -4.60
C SER A 484 10.72 -18.43 -5.01
N HIS A 485 10.30 -19.40 -4.21
CA HIS A 485 9.08 -20.17 -4.46
C HIS A 485 7.79 -19.45 -4.06
N ILE A 486 7.88 -18.35 -3.31
CA ILE A 486 6.73 -17.54 -2.92
C ILE A 486 6.34 -16.64 -4.09
N LYS A 487 5.07 -16.72 -4.49
CA LYS A 487 4.51 -15.78 -5.45
C LYS A 487 4.39 -14.40 -4.78
N LYS A 488 5.05 -13.43 -5.38
CA LYS A 488 5.12 -12.05 -4.87
C LYS A 488 4.89 -11.06 -6.00
N HIS A 489 4.12 -10.03 -5.70
CA HIS A 489 3.67 -9.03 -6.65
C HIS A 489 3.85 -7.65 -6.06
N LEU A 490 4.22 -6.68 -6.88
CA LEU A 490 4.41 -5.31 -6.47
C LEU A 490 3.65 -4.36 -7.41
N PHE A 491 2.77 -3.54 -6.86
CA PHE A 491 2.24 -2.36 -7.53
C PHE A 491 3.00 -1.13 -7.02
N PHE A 492 3.84 -0.54 -7.88
CA PHE A 492 4.70 0.57 -7.51
C PHE A 492 4.25 1.85 -8.18
N HIS A 493 3.79 2.83 -7.40
CA HIS A 493 3.20 4.07 -7.91
C HIS A 493 4.05 5.31 -7.62
N ASN A 494 3.73 6.42 -8.30
CA ASN A 494 4.42 7.69 -8.12
C ASN A 494 3.88 8.56 -6.97
N GLY A 495 2.94 8.03 -6.19
CA GLY A 495 2.33 8.71 -5.06
C GLY A 495 3.17 8.66 -3.78
N ALA A 496 2.70 9.40 -2.77
CA ALA A 496 3.19 9.37 -1.40
C ALA A 496 2.55 8.19 -0.61
N HIS A 497 2.30 8.38 0.69
CA HIS A 497 1.71 7.38 1.59
C HIS A 497 0.20 7.27 1.39
N VAL A 498 -0.22 6.51 0.38
CA VAL A 498 -1.62 6.41 -0.05
C VAL A 498 -1.97 4.98 -0.48
N TYR A 499 -3.23 4.60 -0.36
CA TYR A 499 -3.74 3.32 -0.87
C TYR A 499 -4.22 3.43 -2.32
N MET A 500 -4.43 2.28 -3.00
CA MET A 500 -4.71 2.24 -4.43
C MET A 500 -6.16 1.89 -4.80
N ASN A 501 -7.03 1.58 -3.86
CA ASN A 501 -8.36 1.02 -4.14
C ASN A 501 -9.22 1.86 -5.09
N ASN A 502 -9.06 3.17 -5.06
CA ASN A 502 -9.90 4.14 -5.76
C ASN A 502 -9.17 4.91 -6.88
N TRP A 503 -8.08 4.39 -7.40
CA TRP A 503 -7.37 5.03 -8.51
C TRP A 503 -8.08 4.76 -9.84
N GLN A 504 -8.23 5.81 -10.66
CA GLN A 504 -8.90 5.69 -11.95
C GLN A 504 -8.05 4.93 -12.97
N SER A 505 -6.73 5.14 -12.95
CA SER A 505 -5.85 4.67 -14.03
C SER A 505 -5.54 3.17 -13.98
N ILE A 506 -5.99 2.42 -12.97
CA ILE A 506 -5.69 1.00 -12.82
C ILE A 506 -6.84 0.21 -12.18
N ASP A 507 -7.05 -1.02 -12.62
CA ASP A 507 -8.08 -1.95 -12.13
C ASP A 507 -7.57 -2.83 -10.96
N PHE A 508 -7.00 -2.17 -9.94
CA PHE A 508 -6.37 -2.86 -8.80
C PHE A 508 -7.35 -3.75 -8.03
N ARG A 509 -8.52 -3.24 -7.65
CA ARG A 509 -9.47 -4.02 -6.85
C ARG A 509 -10.08 -5.19 -7.63
N GLU A 510 -10.27 -5.04 -8.94
CA GLU A 510 -10.71 -6.11 -9.82
C GLU A 510 -9.62 -7.20 -9.95
N SER A 511 -8.35 -6.81 -9.95
CA SER A 511 -7.20 -7.72 -9.88
C SER A 511 -7.18 -8.49 -8.57
N MET A 512 -7.44 -7.81 -7.45
CA MET A 512 -7.56 -8.47 -6.14
C MET A 512 -8.77 -9.41 -6.08
N ASN A 513 -9.90 -9.05 -6.72
CA ASN A 513 -11.06 -9.94 -6.80
C ASN A 513 -10.73 -11.24 -7.55
N ALA A 514 -10.08 -11.14 -8.70
CA ALA A 514 -9.65 -12.34 -9.44
C ALA A 514 -8.74 -13.24 -8.60
N LEU A 515 -7.75 -12.65 -7.90
CA LEU A 515 -6.83 -13.36 -7.03
C LEU A 515 -7.55 -14.00 -5.83
N LEU A 516 -8.38 -13.26 -5.09
CA LEU A 516 -9.06 -13.78 -3.90
C LEU A 516 -10.17 -14.77 -4.26
N SER A 517 -10.85 -14.63 -5.40
CA SER A 517 -11.77 -15.65 -5.91
C SER A 517 -11.05 -16.98 -6.15
N GLN A 518 -9.84 -16.94 -6.73
CA GLN A 518 -9.00 -18.12 -6.91
C GLN A 518 -8.55 -18.73 -5.58
N LYS A 519 -7.98 -17.92 -4.69
CA LYS A 519 -7.30 -18.42 -3.49
C LYS A 519 -8.26 -18.77 -2.35
N LEU A 520 -9.26 -17.95 -2.11
CA LEU A 520 -10.14 -18.07 -0.94
C LEU A 520 -11.44 -18.80 -1.25
N LEU A 521 -12.02 -18.59 -2.44
CA LEU A 521 -13.21 -19.31 -2.89
C LEU A 521 -12.89 -20.63 -3.60
N GLY A 522 -11.63 -20.82 -4.02
CA GLY A 522 -11.22 -21.99 -4.79
C GLY A 522 -11.79 -22.03 -6.21
N TYR A 523 -12.13 -20.85 -6.76
CA TYR A 523 -12.61 -20.74 -8.13
C TYR A 523 -11.43 -20.83 -9.10
N ASP A 524 -11.40 -21.88 -9.93
CA ASP A 524 -10.33 -22.12 -10.88
C ASP A 524 -10.45 -21.15 -12.08
N ASN A 525 -9.86 -19.98 -11.97
CA ASN A 525 -9.91 -18.94 -12.99
C ASN A 525 -8.59 -18.75 -13.76
N ALA A 526 -7.57 -19.54 -13.44
CA ALA A 526 -6.22 -19.45 -14.04
C ALA A 526 -5.56 -18.06 -13.96
N TYR A 527 -6.03 -17.18 -13.07
CA TYR A 527 -5.51 -15.82 -12.94
C TYR A 527 -4.06 -15.78 -12.45
N GLN A 528 -3.26 -14.92 -13.04
CA GLN A 528 -1.87 -14.68 -12.65
C GLN A 528 -1.57 -13.18 -12.66
N LEU A 529 -1.11 -12.67 -11.53
CA LEU A 529 -0.59 -11.30 -11.44
C LEU A 529 0.84 -11.23 -12.00
N PRO A 530 1.21 -10.14 -12.68
CA PRO A 530 2.61 -9.83 -12.98
C PRO A 530 3.46 -9.67 -11.70
N THR A 531 4.76 -9.90 -11.79
CA THR A 531 5.67 -9.72 -10.66
C THR A 531 5.75 -8.27 -10.21
N VAL A 532 5.95 -7.34 -11.16
CA VAL A 532 5.95 -5.91 -10.89
C VAL A 532 5.04 -5.20 -11.89
N VAL A 533 4.12 -4.40 -11.36
CA VAL A 533 3.31 -3.45 -12.10
C VAL A 533 3.66 -2.07 -11.58
N TRP A 534 4.12 -1.17 -12.44
CA TRP A 534 4.51 0.16 -11.98
C TRP A 534 3.92 1.28 -12.83
N GLN A 535 3.65 2.40 -12.16
CA GLN A 535 3.14 3.60 -12.81
C GLN A 535 4.30 4.37 -13.44
N GLU A 536 4.28 4.55 -14.75
CA GLU A 536 5.27 5.39 -15.42
C GLU A 536 5.15 6.85 -14.97
N ASN A 537 6.27 7.52 -14.81
CA ASN A 537 6.31 8.93 -14.38
C ASN A 537 6.00 9.92 -15.53
N THR A 538 5.05 9.57 -16.40
CA THR A 538 4.59 10.37 -17.53
C THR A 538 3.19 10.92 -17.29
N GLY A 539 2.78 11.94 -18.06
CA GLY A 539 1.43 12.53 -17.97
C GLY A 539 0.32 11.64 -18.54
N GLU A 540 0.66 10.52 -19.16
CA GLU A 540 -0.30 9.62 -19.79
C GLU A 540 -0.98 8.67 -18.81
N GLN A 541 -0.50 8.60 -17.55
CA GLN A 541 -1.00 7.68 -16.52
C GLN A 541 -0.91 6.20 -16.93
N SER A 542 0.18 5.85 -17.60
CA SER A 542 0.46 4.49 -18.05
C SER A 542 0.99 3.63 -16.90
N TRP A 543 0.57 2.37 -16.89
CA TRP A 543 1.13 1.34 -16.03
C TRP A 543 1.70 0.23 -16.91
N THR A 544 2.90 -0.21 -16.58
CA THR A 544 3.60 -1.27 -17.32
C THR A 544 4.13 -2.34 -16.36
N THR A 545 4.64 -3.43 -16.91
CA THR A 545 5.19 -4.53 -16.12
C THR A 545 6.71 -4.60 -16.22
N LEU A 546 7.33 -5.12 -15.16
CA LEU A 546 8.73 -5.50 -15.13
C LEU A 546 8.85 -6.95 -14.60
N GLU A 547 9.86 -7.65 -15.04
CA GLU A 547 10.14 -9.03 -14.60
C GLU A 547 10.65 -9.07 -13.15
N THR A 548 11.38 -8.03 -12.74
CA THR A 548 11.98 -7.94 -11.40
C THR A 548 11.87 -6.53 -10.81
N PHE A 549 11.93 -6.46 -9.49
CA PHE A 549 12.21 -5.22 -8.76
C PHE A 549 13.71 -5.16 -8.47
N GLY A 550 14.45 -4.46 -9.33
CA GLY A 550 15.91 -4.34 -9.38
C GLY A 550 16.45 -4.62 -10.79
N GLY A 551 17.26 -3.71 -11.31
CA GLY A 551 17.88 -3.83 -12.61
C GLY A 551 19.25 -4.54 -12.53
N ASP A 552 19.61 -5.25 -13.58
CA ASP A 552 20.88 -5.99 -13.68
C ASP A 552 22.03 -5.13 -14.20
N GLN A 553 21.72 -4.00 -14.81
CA GLN A 553 22.70 -3.10 -15.41
C GLN A 553 22.94 -1.90 -14.51
N GLN A 554 24.10 -1.25 -14.69
CA GLN A 554 24.49 -0.08 -13.93
C GLN A 554 25.13 0.95 -14.84
N ILE A 555 24.70 2.21 -14.67
CA ILE A 555 25.29 3.37 -15.32
C ILE A 555 26.10 4.14 -14.26
N SER A 556 27.39 4.39 -14.53
CA SER A 556 28.27 5.08 -13.61
C SER A 556 28.54 6.51 -14.08
N LEU A 557 28.28 7.49 -13.23
CA LEU A 557 28.42 8.91 -13.50
C LEU A 557 29.45 9.54 -12.53
N GLY A 558 30.45 10.27 -13.06
CA GLY A 558 31.41 11.01 -12.25
C GLY A 558 30.77 12.26 -11.63
N LEU A 559 31.17 12.63 -10.41
CA LEU A 559 30.56 13.75 -9.69
C LEU A 559 31.28 15.10 -9.88
N GLY A 560 32.49 15.10 -10.39
CA GLY A 560 33.23 16.38 -10.62
C GLY A 560 34.73 16.20 -10.73
N GLN A 561 35.47 17.30 -10.58
CA GLN A 561 36.94 17.34 -10.75
C GLN A 561 37.68 17.93 -9.53
N ALA A 562 36.95 18.42 -8.53
CA ALA A 562 37.54 19.13 -7.40
C ALA A 562 36.96 18.65 -6.07
N GLU A 563 37.63 18.96 -4.97
CA GLU A 563 37.08 18.83 -3.63
C GLU A 563 36.02 19.91 -3.37
N ALA A 564 34.98 19.56 -2.67
CA ALA A 564 33.95 20.47 -2.17
C ALA A 564 33.66 20.18 -0.70
N ALA A 565 33.17 21.16 0.03
CA ALA A 565 32.93 21.02 1.46
C ALA A 565 31.53 21.51 1.88
N ILE A 566 30.97 20.85 2.90
CA ILE A 566 29.72 21.21 3.55
C ILE A 566 30.06 21.64 4.97
N GLN A 567 29.64 22.82 5.38
CA GLN A 567 29.70 23.28 6.76
C GLN A 567 28.39 22.90 7.47
N ASN A 568 28.44 22.17 8.59
CA ASN A 568 27.24 21.71 9.25
C ASN A 568 26.44 22.81 9.97
N ASN A 569 27.12 23.77 10.61
CA ASN A 569 26.45 24.74 11.45
C ASN A 569 25.80 25.90 10.66
N TYR A 570 24.71 26.40 11.23
CA TYR A 570 24.03 27.64 10.83
C TYR A 570 24.10 28.66 11.97
N ASP A 571 23.94 29.95 11.64
CA ASP A 571 23.70 30.97 12.64
C ASP A 571 22.38 30.71 13.40
N GLU A 572 22.26 31.31 14.58
CA GLU A 572 21.12 31.07 15.49
C GLU A 572 19.74 31.39 14.84
N GLU A 573 19.67 32.45 14.03
CA GLU A 573 18.45 32.89 13.36
C GLU A 573 18.04 31.89 12.28
N THR A 574 18.97 31.48 11.44
CA THR A 574 18.73 30.51 10.35
C THR A 574 18.38 29.12 10.92
N PHE A 575 19.09 28.66 11.94
CA PHE A 575 18.80 27.39 12.60
C PHE A 575 17.41 27.37 13.21
N ALA A 576 17.04 28.45 13.93
CA ALA A 576 15.71 28.59 14.51
C ALA A 576 14.60 28.65 13.44
N LYS A 577 14.84 29.35 12.31
CA LYS A 577 13.93 29.38 11.16
C LYS A 577 13.65 27.98 10.63
N TYR A 578 14.69 27.19 10.38
CA TYR A 578 14.56 25.83 9.83
C TYR A 578 13.95 24.86 10.85
N GLY A 579 14.32 24.99 12.13
CA GLY A 579 13.73 24.20 13.21
C GLY A 579 12.24 24.44 13.42
N LYS A 580 11.77 25.69 13.21
CA LYS A 580 10.36 26.04 13.26
C LYS A 580 9.60 25.59 12.01
N SER A 581 10.24 25.59 10.84
CA SER A 581 9.61 25.29 9.55
C SER A 581 10.60 24.55 8.63
N TYR A 582 10.61 23.22 8.71
CA TYR A 582 11.41 22.42 7.78
C TYR A 582 11.06 22.64 6.28
N PRO A 583 9.83 23.02 5.88
CA PRO A 583 9.59 23.43 4.49
C PRO A 583 10.44 24.62 4.05
N SER A 584 10.77 25.55 4.97
CA SER A 584 11.68 26.65 4.66
C SER A 584 13.11 26.17 4.41
N PHE A 585 13.55 25.12 5.13
CA PHE A 585 14.84 24.47 4.86
C PHE A 585 14.84 23.82 3.47
N HIS A 586 13.82 23.04 3.13
CA HIS A 586 13.71 22.40 1.80
C HIS A 586 13.69 23.43 0.67
N GLN A 587 12.98 24.56 0.87
CA GLN A 587 12.96 25.65 -0.10
C GLN A 587 14.37 26.24 -0.34
N ASP A 588 15.12 26.49 0.74
CA ASP A 588 16.47 27.02 0.65
C ASP A 588 17.45 25.97 0.12
N LEU A 589 17.31 24.69 0.46
CA LEU A 589 18.10 23.57 -0.07
C LEU A 589 17.96 23.46 -1.60
N PHE A 590 16.75 23.50 -2.12
CA PHE A 590 16.51 23.41 -3.57
C PHE A 590 16.83 24.70 -4.35
N ALA A 591 16.99 25.82 -3.64
CA ALA A 591 17.41 27.10 -4.21
C ALA A 591 18.92 27.39 -4.07
N ASP A 592 19.74 26.40 -3.70
CA ASP A 592 21.17 26.49 -3.45
C ASP A 592 21.55 27.55 -2.39
N LYS A 593 20.72 27.68 -1.33
CA LYS A 593 20.91 28.66 -0.24
C LYS A 593 21.25 28.01 1.10
N ALA A 594 21.06 26.70 1.23
CA ALA A 594 21.49 25.96 2.40
C ALA A 594 22.96 25.54 2.32
N ASN A 595 23.51 25.03 3.42
CA ASN A 595 24.86 24.47 3.44
C ASN A 595 24.88 23.12 2.72
N GLN A 596 25.38 23.09 1.50
CA GLN A 596 25.27 21.91 0.62
C GLN A 596 26.36 21.86 -0.43
N ILE A 597 26.55 20.70 -1.03
CA ILE A 597 27.22 20.47 -2.31
C ILE A 597 26.15 20.10 -3.32
N THR A 598 26.17 20.76 -4.46
CA THR A 598 25.26 20.47 -5.59
C THR A 598 26.10 20.01 -6.79
N VAL A 599 25.69 18.88 -7.38
CA VAL A 599 26.30 18.35 -8.60
C VAL A 599 25.20 18.15 -9.65
N ASP A 600 25.31 18.89 -10.76
CA ASP A 600 24.41 18.79 -11.89
C ASP A 600 25.00 17.87 -12.96
N ILE A 601 24.22 16.90 -13.43
CA ILE A 601 24.62 15.91 -14.43
C ILE A 601 23.55 15.91 -15.52
N GLU A 602 23.96 16.16 -16.77
CA GLU A 602 23.09 15.99 -17.94
C GLU A 602 23.23 14.58 -18.49
N LEU A 603 22.10 13.88 -18.71
CA LEU A 603 22.13 12.52 -19.21
C LEU A 603 22.38 12.48 -20.72
N ASP A 604 23.27 11.62 -21.16
CA ASP A 604 23.61 11.41 -22.56
C ASP A 604 22.78 10.31 -23.25
N GLN A 605 21.96 9.58 -22.47
CA GLN A 605 21.07 8.51 -22.93
C GLN A 605 19.80 8.45 -22.09
N ASP A 606 18.79 7.72 -22.58
CA ASP A 606 17.60 7.38 -21.79
C ASP A 606 17.97 6.41 -20.67
N VAL A 607 17.40 6.60 -19.48
CA VAL A 607 17.66 5.77 -18.30
C VAL A 607 16.33 5.36 -17.67
N GLN A 608 16.11 4.07 -17.48
CA GLN A 608 15.05 3.57 -16.63
C GLN A 608 15.66 3.06 -15.32
N LEU A 609 15.59 3.89 -14.29
CA LEU A 609 15.97 3.46 -12.95
C LEU A 609 15.07 2.31 -12.50
N ASN A 610 15.66 1.28 -11.93
CA ASN A 610 14.95 0.18 -11.27
C ASN A 610 15.84 -0.36 -10.15
N GLY A 611 15.62 0.12 -8.92
CA GLY A 611 16.39 -0.29 -7.76
C GLY A 611 16.97 0.88 -6.97
N ARG A 612 18.12 0.68 -6.35
CA ARG A 612 18.77 1.62 -5.43
C ARG A 612 19.94 2.33 -6.11
N ALA A 613 19.85 3.63 -6.27
CA ALA A 613 21.00 4.43 -6.67
C ALA A 613 22.08 4.34 -5.58
N CYS A 614 23.34 4.17 -5.99
CA CYS A 614 24.45 3.99 -5.09
C CYS A 614 25.48 5.12 -5.25
N LEU A 615 25.89 5.69 -4.14
CA LEU A 615 26.94 6.70 -4.07
C LEU A 615 28.25 6.04 -3.61
N GLU A 616 29.26 6.05 -4.45
CA GLU A 616 30.64 5.81 -4.05
C GLU A 616 31.30 7.16 -3.77
N LEU A 617 31.49 7.46 -2.50
CA LEU A 617 32.04 8.77 -2.08
C LEU A 617 33.37 8.62 -1.36
N ARG A 618 34.29 9.49 -1.64
CA ARG A 618 35.50 9.72 -0.85
C ARG A 618 35.33 10.98 -0.03
N VAL A 619 35.24 10.82 1.30
CA VAL A 619 34.91 11.91 2.22
C VAL A 619 35.86 11.96 3.41
N LYS A 620 35.92 13.11 4.06
CA LYS A 620 36.55 13.29 5.39
C LYS A 620 35.77 14.30 6.22
N SER A 621 35.76 14.10 7.53
CA SER A 621 35.25 15.05 8.51
C SER A 621 36.37 15.61 9.33
N ASN A 622 36.30 16.88 9.72
CA ASN A 622 37.28 17.49 10.64
C ASN A 622 37.02 17.17 12.12
N LEU A 623 35.94 16.41 12.42
CA LEU A 623 35.66 15.85 13.73
C LEU A 623 35.55 14.33 13.68
N ALA A 624 35.61 13.68 14.85
CA ALA A 624 35.46 12.22 14.99
C ALA A 624 34.00 11.73 14.76
N LYS A 625 33.18 12.52 14.09
CA LYS A 625 31.77 12.25 13.77
C LYS A 625 31.35 12.93 12.49
N GLY A 626 30.19 12.61 11.97
CA GLY A 626 29.58 13.31 10.84
C GLY A 626 28.28 12.64 10.41
N LEU A 627 27.34 13.46 10.00
CA LEU A 627 26.06 13.09 9.39
C LEU A 627 26.10 13.54 7.94
N LEU A 628 25.70 12.68 7.02
CA LEU A 628 25.60 12.99 5.60
C LEU A 628 24.21 12.63 5.10
N SER A 629 23.59 13.58 4.41
CA SER A 629 22.30 13.42 3.74
C SER A 629 22.48 13.58 2.24
N ALA A 630 21.70 12.86 1.45
CA ALA A 630 21.70 12.95 -0.01
C ALA A 630 20.28 12.96 -0.58
N GLN A 631 20.08 13.79 -1.60
CA GLN A 631 18.88 13.73 -2.45
C GLN A 631 19.29 13.73 -3.91
N LEU A 632 18.68 12.86 -4.71
CA LEU A 632 18.81 12.85 -6.16
C LEU A 632 17.51 13.39 -6.76
N LEU A 633 17.62 14.41 -7.58
CA LEU A 633 16.50 15.14 -8.17
C LEU A 633 16.48 14.98 -9.68
N ASP A 634 15.29 14.79 -10.24
CA ASP A 634 14.97 15.18 -11.61
C ASP A 634 14.78 16.69 -11.61
N PHE A 635 15.72 17.44 -12.19
CA PHE A 635 15.92 18.88 -11.97
C PHE A 635 15.62 19.70 -13.21
N GLY A 636 15.02 20.86 -12.99
CA GLY A 636 14.62 21.81 -14.01
C GLY A 636 13.11 21.88 -14.20
N PRO A 637 12.58 22.99 -14.74
CA PRO A 637 11.14 23.16 -14.96
C PRO A 637 10.59 22.12 -15.94
N ALA A 638 9.64 21.32 -15.48
CA ALA A 638 8.91 20.33 -16.29
C ALA A 638 7.58 19.97 -15.64
N LYS A 639 6.67 19.39 -16.44
CA LYS A 639 5.48 18.77 -15.87
C LYS A 639 5.84 17.40 -15.31
N ARG A 640 5.36 17.12 -14.10
CA ARG A 640 5.58 15.85 -13.39
C ARG A 640 4.34 15.45 -12.61
N LEU A 641 4.22 14.16 -12.32
CA LEU A 641 3.17 13.67 -11.42
C LEU A 641 3.42 14.23 -10.02
N ALA A 642 2.43 14.89 -9.45
CA ALA A 642 2.48 15.29 -8.03
C ALA A 642 2.14 14.09 -7.14
N PRO A 643 2.75 13.97 -5.94
CA PRO A 643 2.68 12.73 -5.17
C PRO A 643 1.36 12.52 -4.41
N ILE A 644 0.53 13.54 -4.31
CA ILE A 644 -0.75 13.48 -3.58
C ILE A 644 -1.90 13.31 -4.58
N PRO A 645 -2.66 12.21 -4.51
CA PRO A 645 -3.84 12.01 -5.36
C PRO A 645 -4.88 13.10 -5.13
N VAL A 646 -5.58 13.47 -6.16
CA VAL A 646 -6.70 14.41 -6.08
C VAL A 646 -8.00 13.72 -6.49
N PRO A 647 -9.12 14.02 -5.83
CA PRO A 647 -10.42 13.50 -6.24
C PRO A 647 -10.78 13.98 -7.65
N LEU A 648 -11.30 13.08 -8.46
CA LEU A 648 -11.85 13.38 -9.76
C LEU A 648 -13.31 13.82 -9.58
N ALA A 649 -13.61 15.06 -9.97
CA ALA A 649 -14.91 15.66 -9.71
C ALA A 649 -16.07 14.81 -10.28
N ARG A 650 -17.06 14.52 -9.43
CA ARG A 650 -18.29 13.78 -9.77
C ARG A 650 -18.09 12.33 -10.22
N LEU A 651 -16.91 11.75 -10.02
CA LEU A 651 -16.67 10.34 -10.28
C LEU A 651 -16.56 9.60 -8.94
N SER A 652 -17.45 8.67 -8.70
CA SER A 652 -17.43 7.83 -7.52
C SER A 652 -17.49 6.36 -7.89
N LEU A 653 -16.69 5.61 -7.18
CA LEU A 653 -16.56 4.17 -7.25
C LEU A 653 -17.63 3.54 -6.36
N ASP A 654 -18.39 2.61 -6.89
CA ASP A 654 -19.36 1.83 -6.11
C ASP A 654 -18.75 0.49 -5.69
N ASN A 655 -18.82 0.17 -4.41
CA ASN A 655 -18.33 -1.10 -3.86
C ASN A 655 -19.33 -2.26 -4.02
N GLY A 656 -20.44 -2.01 -4.67
CA GLY A 656 -21.49 -2.97 -5.01
C GLY A 656 -22.84 -2.61 -4.41
N ARG A 657 -23.85 -2.59 -5.26
CA ARG A 657 -25.25 -2.32 -4.87
C ARG A 657 -25.44 -1.02 -4.07
N TYR A 658 -24.64 0.01 -4.39
CA TYR A 658 -24.65 1.31 -3.69
C TYR A 658 -24.39 1.21 -2.18
N HIS A 659 -23.71 0.15 -1.74
CA HIS A 659 -23.40 -0.07 -0.33
C HIS A 659 -22.49 1.01 0.24
N ALA A 660 -21.36 1.23 -0.43
CA ALA A 660 -20.41 2.27 -0.08
C ALA A 660 -19.81 2.86 -1.34
N GLN A 661 -19.75 4.18 -1.40
CA GLN A 661 -19.19 4.91 -2.53
C GLN A 661 -17.95 5.68 -2.10
N GLU A 662 -16.96 5.75 -2.98
CA GLU A 662 -15.71 6.42 -2.77
C GLU A 662 -15.35 7.25 -4.00
N ASN A 663 -14.80 8.44 -3.79
CA ASN A 663 -14.36 9.26 -4.92
C ASN A 663 -13.19 8.58 -5.63
N LEU A 664 -13.26 8.53 -6.96
CA LEU A 664 -12.09 8.20 -7.77
C LEU A 664 -11.03 9.27 -7.60
N THR A 665 -9.79 8.83 -7.55
CA THR A 665 -8.63 9.71 -7.43
C THR A 665 -7.59 9.42 -8.51
N GLU A 666 -6.71 10.38 -8.75
CA GLU A 666 -5.56 10.20 -9.61
C GLU A 666 -4.45 11.20 -9.26
N LEU A 667 -3.21 10.88 -9.59
CA LEU A 667 -2.10 11.80 -9.42
C LEU A 667 -2.17 12.92 -10.47
N PRO A 668 -2.18 14.20 -10.07
CA PRO A 668 -2.21 15.29 -11.02
C PRO A 668 -0.84 15.51 -11.67
N PHE A 669 -0.83 15.82 -12.97
CA PHE A 669 0.36 16.15 -13.74
C PHE A 669 0.52 17.66 -13.81
N LYS A 670 1.50 18.21 -13.10
CA LYS A 670 1.66 19.66 -12.85
C LYS A 670 3.07 20.14 -13.13
N GLU A 671 3.21 21.42 -13.47
CA GLU A 671 4.50 22.10 -13.51
C GLU A 671 5.19 22.03 -12.15
N SER A 672 6.47 21.68 -12.15
CA SER A 672 7.33 21.67 -10.98
C SER A 672 8.78 22.04 -11.37
N PRO A 673 9.53 22.71 -10.49
CA PRO A 673 10.93 23.04 -10.74
C PRO A 673 11.84 21.81 -10.66
N GLN A 674 11.47 20.82 -9.89
CA GLN A 674 12.18 19.54 -9.72
C GLN A 674 11.27 18.49 -9.08
N ARG A 675 11.77 17.23 -9.05
CA ARG A 675 11.19 16.13 -8.28
C ARG A 675 12.30 15.34 -7.58
N VAL A 676 12.11 15.05 -6.31
CA VAL A 676 12.97 14.11 -5.59
C VAL A 676 12.74 12.71 -6.16
N ILE A 677 13.80 12.09 -6.69
CA ILE A 677 13.77 10.71 -7.19
C ILE A 677 14.01 9.74 -6.04
N THR A 678 15.08 10.01 -5.28
CA THR A 678 15.47 9.21 -4.12
C THR A 678 16.26 10.05 -3.13
N LYS A 679 16.34 9.56 -1.89
CA LYS A 679 17.13 10.20 -0.82
C LYS A 679 17.68 9.17 0.17
N GLY A 680 18.58 9.58 1.04
CA GLY A 680 19.14 8.76 2.09
C GLY A 680 19.90 9.57 3.14
N TYR A 681 20.13 8.94 4.29
CA TYR A 681 20.78 9.52 5.46
C TYR A 681 21.79 8.53 6.04
N LEU A 682 22.94 9.02 6.48
CA LEU A 682 24.05 8.19 6.92
C LEU A 682 24.82 8.84 8.07
N ASN A 683 25.05 8.08 9.15
CA ASN A 683 26.08 8.38 10.12
C ASN A 683 27.43 7.84 9.62
N LEU A 684 28.45 8.66 9.54
CA LEU A 684 29.77 8.24 9.03
C LEU A 684 30.38 7.11 9.86
N GLN A 685 30.01 6.97 11.14
CA GLN A 685 30.45 5.84 11.97
C GLN A 685 29.76 4.50 11.63
N ASN A 686 28.61 4.52 10.91
CA ASN A 686 27.89 3.33 10.45
C ASN A 686 27.98 3.13 8.92
N ARG A 687 29.07 3.58 8.32
CA ARG A 687 29.26 3.60 6.85
C ARG A 687 29.41 2.22 6.22
N CYS A 688 29.76 1.19 6.98
CA CYS A 688 30.01 -0.13 6.43
C CYS A 688 28.75 -1.02 6.45
N ASP A 689 28.10 -1.11 7.59
CA ASP A 689 26.87 -1.90 7.74
C ASP A 689 26.09 -1.52 9.01
N LEU A 690 24.96 -2.19 9.21
CA LEU A 690 24.05 -1.95 10.33
C LEU A 690 24.65 -2.35 11.70
N MET A 691 25.55 -3.34 11.72
CA MET A 691 26.05 -3.98 12.93
C MET A 691 27.42 -3.47 13.39
N THR A 692 28.05 -2.58 12.61
CA THR A 692 29.42 -2.12 12.86
C THR A 692 29.47 -0.61 13.05
N VAL A 693 30.02 -0.19 14.19
CA VAL A 693 30.36 1.22 14.46
C VAL A 693 31.86 1.37 14.29
N GLU A 694 32.27 2.18 13.32
CA GLU A 694 33.68 2.46 13.01
C GLU A 694 34.14 3.82 13.53
N SER A 695 35.44 3.99 13.70
CA SER A 695 36.02 5.30 13.99
C SER A 695 35.98 6.23 12.78
N VAL A 696 35.80 7.51 13.03
CA VAL A 696 36.06 8.60 12.10
C VAL A 696 37.28 9.35 12.61
N THR A 697 38.40 9.23 11.92
CA THR A 697 39.61 10.00 12.27
C THR A 697 39.50 11.38 11.66
N PRO A 698 39.62 12.50 12.45
CA PRO A 698 39.55 13.83 11.93
C PRO A 698 40.55 14.06 10.80
N ASP A 699 40.07 14.69 9.72
CA ASP A 699 40.84 15.04 8.49
C ASP A 699 41.41 13.85 7.70
N GLU A 700 41.11 12.62 8.08
CA GLU A 700 41.49 11.41 7.33
C GLU A 700 40.42 11.03 6.30
N TRP A 701 40.85 10.70 5.06
CA TRP A 701 39.97 10.29 4.00
C TRP A 701 39.41 8.86 4.23
N MET A 702 38.10 8.71 4.03
CA MET A 702 37.42 7.44 4.04
C MET A 702 36.60 7.24 2.75
N ASN A 703 36.42 6.00 2.32
CA ASN A 703 35.56 5.64 1.21
C ASN A 703 34.25 5.07 1.77
N LEU A 704 33.13 5.51 1.21
CA LEU A 704 31.82 4.95 1.50
C LEU A 704 31.18 4.41 0.22
N THR A 705 30.43 3.33 0.39
CA THR A 705 29.47 2.82 -0.60
C THR A 705 28.10 2.92 0.04
N TRP A 706 27.27 3.81 -0.46
CA TRP A 706 26.01 4.18 0.17
C TRP A 706 24.83 4.10 -0.79
N GLU A 707 23.94 3.15 -0.56
CA GLU A 707 22.73 2.97 -1.35
C GLU A 707 21.59 3.85 -0.81
N LEU A 708 20.93 4.58 -1.70
CA LEU A 708 19.76 5.42 -1.41
C LEU A 708 18.48 4.57 -1.41
N GLN A 709 17.32 5.21 -1.20
CA GLN A 709 16.02 4.54 -1.24
C GLN A 709 15.75 3.95 -2.64
N PRO A 710 15.11 2.77 -2.75
CA PRO A 710 14.79 2.18 -4.04
C PRO A 710 13.73 2.97 -4.78
N THR A 711 13.81 2.94 -6.11
CA THR A 711 12.84 3.62 -6.98
C THR A 711 12.76 2.95 -8.36
N ILE A 712 11.68 3.21 -9.07
CA ILE A 712 11.53 2.97 -10.50
C ILE A 712 11.17 4.32 -11.12
N TYR A 713 12.01 4.80 -12.06
CA TYR A 713 11.84 6.13 -12.64
C TYR A 713 12.45 6.22 -14.04
N LYS A 714 11.72 6.81 -14.99
CA LYS A 714 12.23 7.07 -16.36
C LYS A 714 12.79 8.47 -16.48
N LEU A 715 13.96 8.55 -17.07
CA LEU A 715 14.66 9.77 -17.46
C LEU A 715 15.00 9.70 -18.94
N LYS A 716 15.00 10.82 -19.60
CA LYS A 716 15.34 10.94 -21.02
C LYS A 716 16.74 11.51 -21.22
N LYS A 717 17.31 11.21 -22.36
CA LYS A 717 18.51 11.92 -22.83
C LYS A 717 18.28 13.43 -22.81
N GLY A 718 19.21 14.17 -22.20
CA GLY A 718 19.14 15.61 -22.01
C GLY A 718 18.44 16.05 -20.72
N ASP A 719 17.80 15.13 -19.97
CA ASP A 719 17.30 15.43 -18.63
C ASP A 719 18.48 15.72 -17.69
N LYS A 720 18.24 16.59 -16.72
CA LYS A 720 19.23 16.98 -15.71
C LYS A 720 18.93 16.28 -14.40
N LEU A 721 19.91 15.51 -13.93
CA LEU A 721 19.96 15.02 -12.56
C LEU A 721 20.69 16.04 -11.70
N ARG A 722 20.17 16.29 -10.50
CA ARG A 722 20.87 17.06 -9.47
C ARG A 722 21.07 16.19 -8.24
N LEU A 723 22.32 15.94 -7.89
CA LEU A 723 22.69 15.37 -6.61
C LEU A 723 22.94 16.51 -5.61
N VAL A 724 22.24 16.48 -4.49
CA VAL A 724 22.40 17.41 -3.37
C VAL A 724 22.96 16.63 -2.19
N LEU A 725 24.15 16.98 -1.72
CA LEU A 725 24.77 16.46 -0.50
C LEU A 725 24.73 17.54 0.56
N TYR A 726 24.28 17.20 1.75
CA TYR A 726 24.17 18.13 2.88
C TYR A 726 24.31 17.35 4.19
N THR A 727 24.26 18.01 5.32
CA THR A 727 24.35 17.38 6.64
C THR A 727 22.97 17.24 7.27
N THR A 728 22.64 18.02 8.27
CA THR A 728 21.36 17.97 8.98
C THR A 728 20.15 18.16 8.06
N ASP A 729 19.20 17.22 8.10
CA ASP A 729 17.87 17.37 7.51
C ASP A 729 16.88 17.77 8.60
N PHE A 730 16.26 18.95 8.48
CA PHE A 730 15.40 19.53 9.53
C PHE A 730 14.04 18.83 9.65
N GLU A 731 13.65 18.00 8.69
CA GLU A 731 12.45 17.15 8.78
C GLU A 731 12.76 15.79 9.40
N ILE A 732 13.85 15.16 8.96
CA ILE A 732 14.06 13.73 9.14
C ILE A 732 15.10 13.41 10.23
N THR A 733 16.24 14.07 10.24
CA THR A 733 17.38 13.70 11.11
C THR A 733 17.39 14.46 12.42
N VAL A 734 18.24 14.01 13.35
CA VAL A 734 18.63 14.87 14.48
C VAL A 734 19.14 16.22 13.95
N ARG A 735 18.68 17.29 14.57
CA ARG A 735 19.04 18.66 14.19
C ARG A 735 20.31 19.06 14.94
N ASP A 736 21.44 18.59 14.42
CA ASP A 736 22.77 18.88 14.94
C ASP A 736 23.28 20.18 14.35
N ASN A 737 23.63 21.15 15.17
CA ASN A 737 24.25 22.43 14.78
C ASN A 737 25.71 22.55 15.25
N THR A 738 26.38 21.39 15.48
CA THR A 738 27.82 21.38 15.82
C THR A 738 28.63 21.92 14.66
N ASP A 739 29.64 22.73 14.98
CA ASP A 739 30.55 23.29 13.98
C ASP A 739 31.54 22.24 13.50
N TYR A 740 31.17 21.52 12.42
CA TYR A 740 32.07 20.62 11.70
C TYR A 740 31.89 20.73 10.19
N ARG A 741 32.88 20.23 9.48
CA ARG A 741 32.92 20.27 8.02
C ARG A 741 33.15 18.88 7.45
N ILE A 742 32.33 18.51 6.47
CA ILE A 742 32.52 17.32 5.63
C ILE A 742 33.07 17.79 4.28
N THR A 743 34.23 17.26 3.88
CA THR A 743 34.82 17.49 2.56
C THR A 743 34.61 16.23 1.71
N VAL A 744 34.19 16.41 0.47
CA VAL A 744 33.98 15.34 -0.52
C VAL A 744 34.94 15.56 -1.69
N ASP A 745 35.71 14.51 -2.03
CA ASP A 745 36.55 14.48 -3.21
C ASP A 745 35.70 14.05 -4.42
N LEU A 746 35.12 15.01 -5.12
CA LEU A 746 34.22 14.75 -6.25
C LEU A 746 34.95 14.08 -7.43
N ALA A 747 36.26 14.26 -7.56
CA ALA A 747 37.05 13.64 -8.63
C ALA A 747 37.21 12.13 -8.44
N GLN A 748 37.14 11.65 -7.22
CA GLN A 748 37.19 10.24 -6.87
C GLN A 748 35.85 9.66 -6.40
N SER A 749 34.75 10.37 -6.67
CA SER A 749 33.41 9.99 -6.27
C SER A 749 32.52 9.75 -7.49
N LYS A 750 31.57 8.81 -7.35
CA LYS A 750 30.66 8.40 -8.45
C LYS A 750 29.24 8.21 -7.94
N LEU A 751 28.30 8.42 -8.85
CA LEU A 751 26.92 7.99 -8.73
C LEU A 751 26.67 6.81 -9.66
N HIS A 752 26.16 5.73 -9.13
CA HIS A 752 25.76 4.55 -9.88
C HIS A 752 24.23 4.44 -9.92
N LEU A 753 23.69 4.37 -11.11
CA LEU A 753 22.26 4.26 -11.35
C LEU A 753 21.92 2.82 -11.78
N PRO A 754 21.11 2.07 -11.00
CA PRO A 754 20.63 0.77 -11.44
C PRO A 754 19.68 0.96 -12.62
N HIS A 755 19.92 0.25 -13.70
CA HIS A 755 19.19 0.37 -14.95
C HIS A 755 18.50 -0.95 -15.30
N ALA A 756 17.21 -0.89 -15.71
CA ALA A 756 16.41 -2.04 -16.13
C ALA A 756 16.73 -2.44 -17.58
#